data_b958906c77ecd0e08b2bf50563072690
#
_entry.id   b958906c77ecd0e08b2bf50563072690
#
_cell.length_a   1.000
_cell.length_b   1.000
_cell.length_c   1.000
_cell.angle_alpha   90.00
_cell.angle_beta   90.00
_cell.angle_gamma   90.00
#
_symmetry.space_group_name_H-M   'P 1'
#
loop_
_entity.id
_entity.type
_entity.pdbx_description
1 polymer ?
#
loop_
_entity_poly.entity_id
_entity_poly.type
_entity_poly.pdbx_seq_one_letter_code
_entity_poly.pdbx_strand_id
1 'polypeptide(L)'
;MRISKIEFENFRNFKDHGEIKCSTDGKVTLIYGKNGDGKTTLHQLFQWILYGQVNFNRTASDRLYNLQYESELSYGDVFNVMGRIDFEHDNSLYSVMRVNTYKKGLDDSEKIAEDFSLSKMDDDNNWRRVDRPREIIEKLLPSGLSEYFFFDGESMIADLRVKGKDAANKLRKALYSMFDLDVIESAISHIGRTDLKTTVLGKLYLNKGNISSGGQIAAVRTNIENAQMKLESIDDKIQTLEAEKKERQDLVLKISEQIGGSKSKAEYERQRKLYKAQRDIFLKNAAQAQSNFGDAVVDMFPQLLISKAVEDAKAKIHLQVEKTRLPRGLNKILINYLLSESTNECVCGNPLYDAEKQHIKEYLDLLPPKSFASVYQDFSRAAKNWGSGYDLNRIENYIKLVLDNNEQASECDNRVRELDEMEKKSPDIEDLVVARRQAEADIIRIDKQINELGTEHKKYEIYLKGQMKEFDRLTKENSEGEKVLHQINIMEQVSKYYADKLETASVEYSQRLESDIQDLINSMLTSKRTVSVSPEFAVRVTDSFNDESKSEGQFAVVSFAYIGGILKMLQSEESLSAKEYPLVLDGPFSKLDPDQRQNVVNVIPKFAPQVILFSKDDLHDVFTENQIGRVWTIVSNEEKNVARVEEGYLWN
;
A
#
# COMPACT_ATOMS: atom_id res chain seq x y z
N MET A 1 21.61 -0.52 18.48
CA MET A 1 20.70 0.56 18.92
C MET A 1 19.35 -0.04 19.24
N ARG A 2 18.86 0.14 20.48
CA ARG A 2 17.52 -0.31 20.91
C ARG A 2 16.73 0.89 21.42
N ILE A 3 15.59 1.16 20.84
CA ILE A 3 14.72 2.28 21.23
C ILE A 3 13.95 1.88 22.48
N SER A 4 14.09 2.66 23.55
CA SER A 4 13.39 2.43 24.82
C SER A 4 12.10 3.24 24.92
N LYS A 5 12.11 4.47 24.39
CA LYS A 5 10.99 5.40 24.53
C LYS A 5 10.93 6.38 23.37
N ILE A 6 9.71 6.74 22.99
CA ILE A 6 9.41 7.79 22.02
C ILE A 6 8.49 8.77 22.70
N GLU A 7 8.81 10.06 22.65
CA GLU A 7 7.96 11.16 23.13
C GLU A 7 7.70 12.14 21.99
N PHE A 8 6.53 12.72 22.01
CA PHE A 8 6.14 13.76 21.04
C PHE A 8 5.12 14.73 21.66
N GLU A 9 5.08 15.92 21.11
CA GLU A 9 4.16 16.97 21.55
C GLU A 9 3.73 17.80 20.36
N ASN A 10 2.42 18.01 20.21
CA ASN A 10 1.78 18.83 19.17
C ASN A 10 2.14 18.43 17.73
N PHE A 11 2.44 17.18 17.50
CA PHE A 11 2.87 16.67 16.19
C PHE A 11 1.68 16.20 15.35
N ARG A 12 1.33 16.94 14.30
CA ARG A 12 0.27 16.63 13.34
C ARG A 12 -1.08 16.42 14.04
N ASN A 13 -1.68 15.23 13.91
CA ASN A 13 -2.92 14.90 14.60
C ASN A 13 -2.76 14.58 16.09
N PHE A 14 -1.55 14.50 16.62
CA PHE A 14 -1.29 14.30 18.04
C PHE A 14 -1.19 15.64 18.74
N LYS A 15 -2.25 15.98 19.50
CA LYS A 15 -2.31 17.14 20.37
C LYS A 15 -1.75 16.78 21.74
N ASP A 16 -1.08 17.73 22.36
CA ASP A 16 -0.48 17.59 23.70
C ASP A 16 0.68 16.57 23.72
N HIS A 17 1.09 16.18 24.91
CA HIS A 17 2.20 15.24 25.11
C HIS A 17 1.75 13.79 24.95
N GLY A 18 2.51 13.03 24.16
CA GLY A 18 2.36 11.58 23.99
C GLY A 18 3.67 10.84 24.27
N GLU A 19 3.57 9.67 24.87
CA GLU A 19 4.71 8.79 25.19
C GLU A 19 4.40 7.36 24.78
N ILE A 20 5.35 6.70 24.12
CA ILE A 20 5.32 5.28 23.78
C ILE A 20 6.57 4.62 24.33
N LYS A 21 6.42 3.68 25.27
CA LYS A 21 7.50 2.83 25.73
C LYS A 21 7.61 1.60 24.85
N CYS A 22 8.82 1.31 24.39
CA CYS A 22 9.11 0.17 23.54
C CYS A 22 9.67 -1.00 24.33
N SER A 23 9.43 -2.21 23.85
CA SER A 23 10.07 -3.41 24.37
C SER A 23 11.54 -3.46 23.93
N THR A 24 12.44 -3.73 24.86
CA THR A 24 13.89 -3.84 24.62
C THR A 24 14.43 -5.25 24.84
N ASP A 25 13.54 -6.20 25.20
CA ASP A 25 13.83 -7.59 25.56
C ASP A 25 13.72 -8.57 24.38
N GLY A 26 13.77 -8.09 23.15
CA GLY A 26 13.63 -8.89 21.93
C GLY A 26 12.18 -9.20 21.54
N LYS A 27 11.20 -8.65 22.26
CA LYS A 27 9.79 -8.79 21.94
C LYS A 27 9.27 -7.62 21.11
N VAL A 28 8.16 -7.85 20.44
CA VAL A 28 7.53 -6.87 19.56
C VAL A 28 6.78 -5.81 20.37
N THR A 29 6.92 -4.55 19.98
CA THR A 29 6.04 -3.46 20.40
C THR A 29 4.96 -3.28 19.32
N LEU A 30 3.70 -3.53 19.67
CA LEU A 30 2.55 -3.36 18.77
C LEU A 30 1.89 -2.00 19.02
N ILE A 31 1.62 -1.28 17.93
CA ILE A 31 0.90 0.00 17.97
C ILE A 31 -0.29 -0.11 17.03
N TYR A 32 -1.47 -0.24 17.63
CA TYR A 32 -2.72 -0.38 16.89
C TYR A 32 -3.37 0.98 16.58
N GLY A 33 -4.10 1.04 15.47
CA GLY A 33 -4.94 2.17 15.11
C GLY A 33 -5.74 1.88 13.85
N LYS A 34 -6.93 2.43 13.72
CA LYS A 34 -7.75 2.34 12.51
C LYS A 34 -7.11 3.12 11.36
N ASN A 35 -7.66 2.98 10.16
CA ASN A 35 -7.22 3.82 9.05
C ASN A 35 -7.57 5.29 9.34
N GLY A 36 -6.59 6.18 9.20
CA GLY A 36 -6.76 7.59 9.51
C GLY A 36 -6.33 8.02 10.93
N ASP A 37 -6.16 7.10 11.89
CA ASP A 37 -5.80 7.43 13.28
C ASP A 37 -4.41 8.06 13.45
N GLY A 38 -3.52 7.94 12.46
CA GLY A 38 -2.19 8.55 12.52
C GLY A 38 -1.03 7.57 12.68
N LYS A 39 -1.19 6.28 12.37
CA LYS A 39 -0.09 5.28 12.35
C LYS A 39 1.08 5.75 11.51
N THR A 40 0.83 6.08 10.25
CA THR A 40 1.85 6.60 9.32
C THR A 40 2.45 7.91 9.82
N THR A 41 1.67 8.75 10.51
CA THR A 41 2.19 9.97 11.15
C THR A 41 3.22 9.66 12.22
N LEU A 42 2.94 8.69 13.12
CA LEU A 42 3.91 8.24 14.13
C LEU A 42 5.10 7.51 13.51
N HIS A 43 4.91 6.74 12.46
CA HIS A 43 6.01 6.13 11.71
C HIS A 43 6.95 7.21 11.13
N GLN A 44 6.41 8.27 10.55
CA GLN A 44 7.21 9.38 10.03
C GLN A 44 7.86 10.26 11.11
N LEU A 45 7.34 10.23 12.33
CA LEU A 45 7.94 10.91 13.48
C LEU A 45 9.39 10.47 13.71
N PHE A 46 9.72 9.18 13.49
CA PHE A 46 11.09 8.68 13.61
C PHE A 46 12.03 9.37 12.62
N GLN A 47 11.63 9.47 11.36
CA GLN A 47 12.44 10.11 10.31
C GLN A 47 12.59 11.61 10.58
N TRP A 48 11.51 12.26 11.06
CA TRP A 48 11.59 13.66 11.42
C TRP A 48 12.53 13.90 12.60
N ILE A 49 12.42 13.13 13.68
CA ILE A 49 13.29 13.30 14.85
C ILE A 49 14.74 13.11 14.46
N LEU A 50 15.07 12.03 13.76
CA LEU A 50 16.46 11.66 13.46
C LEU A 50 17.06 12.55 12.36
N TYR A 51 16.36 12.76 11.25
CA TYR A 51 16.93 13.38 10.04
C TYR A 51 16.30 14.73 9.68
N GLY A 52 15.21 15.14 10.33
CA GLY A 52 14.46 16.34 9.97
C GLY A 52 13.64 16.22 8.70
N GLN A 53 13.53 15.00 8.16
CA GLN A 53 12.79 14.71 6.94
C GLN A 53 11.40 14.20 7.25
N VAL A 54 10.42 14.66 6.47
CA VAL A 54 9.04 14.14 6.50
C VAL A 54 8.59 13.94 5.07
N ASN A 55 7.95 12.81 4.81
CA ASN A 55 7.35 12.51 3.52
C ASN A 55 5.88 12.13 3.74
N PHE A 56 5.04 13.14 3.95
CA PHE A 56 3.60 12.93 4.01
C PHE A 56 3.08 12.80 2.58
N ASN A 57 3.07 11.59 2.05
CA ASN A 57 2.60 11.27 0.70
C ASN A 57 1.39 12.12 0.30
N ARG A 58 1.56 12.97 -0.73
CA ARG A 58 0.54 13.62 -1.57
C ARG A 58 -0.09 14.92 -1.13
N THR A 59 0.16 15.47 0.03
CA THR A 59 -0.21 16.86 0.31
C THR A 59 1.00 17.58 0.86
N ALA A 60 1.53 18.50 0.07
CA ALA A 60 2.64 19.39 0.41
C ALA A 60 2.22 20.39 1.50
N SER A 61 1.89 19.89 2.69
CA SER A 61 1.78 20.73 3.85
C SER A 61 2.97 20.40 4.74
N ASP A 62 3.97 21.27 4.71
CA ASP A 62 5.11 21.26 5.65
C ASP A 62 4.68 21.53 7.11
N ARG A 63 3.39 21.48 7.36
CA ARG A 63 2.79 21.73 8.67
C ARG A 63 3.00 20.52 9.56
N LEU A 64 3.90 20.63 10.51
CA LEU A 64 4.17 19.58 11.50
C LEU A 64 3.34 19.72 12.76
N TYR A 65 2.76 20.88 13.01
CA TYR A 65 2.00 21.18 14.22
C TYR A 65 0.54 20.68 14.16
N ASN A 66 -0.04 20.48 15.33
CA ASN A 66 -1.46 20.12 15.47
C ASN A 66 -2.35 21.33 15.21
N LEU A 67 -3.29 21.18 14.26
CA LEU A 67 -4.19 22.28 13.85
C LEU A 67 -5.19 22.67 14.94
N GLN A 68 -5.67 21.71 15.75
CA GLN A 68 -6.57 22.02 16.85
C GLN A 68 -5.86 22.82 17.93
N TYR A 69 -4.62 22.41 18.30
CA TYR A 69 -3.80 23.17 19.24
C TYR A 69 -3.51 24.57 18.71
N GLU A 70 -3.11 24.69 17.45
CA GLU A 70 -2.87 25.97 16.81
C GLU A 70 -4.10 26.87 16.82
N SER A 71 -5.30 26.34 16.59
CA SER A 71 -6.55 27.11 16.58
C SER A 71 -6.90 27.73 17.94
N GLU A 72 -6.41 27.16 19.03
CA GLU A 72 -6.62 27.62 20.39
C GLU A 72 -5.68 28.79 20.79
N LEU A 73 -4.64 29.03 19.97
CA LEU A 73 -3.65 30.09 20.22
C LEU A 73 -4.10 31.45 19.65
N SER A 74 -3.59 32.53 20.26
CA SER A 74 -3.79 33.88 19.77
C SER A 74 -2.74 34.23 18.68
N TYR A 75 -3.09 35.22 17.85
CA TYR A 75 -2.13 35.74 16.86
C TYR A 75 -0.84 36.23 17.54
N GLY A 76 0.29 35.77 17.04
CA GLY A 76 1.62 36.08 17.53
C GLY A 76 2.14 35.20 18.65
N ASP A 77 1.32 34.27 19.18
CA ASP A 77 1.76 33.28 20.16
C ASP A 77 2.84 32.36 19.56
N VAL A 78 3.78 31.97 20.41
CA VAL A 78 4.88 31.07 20.05
C VAL A 78 4.62 29.72 20.69
N PHE A 79 4.77 28.66 19.91
CA PHE A 79 4.55 27.28 20.37
C PHE A 79 5.54 26.32 19.75
N ASN A 80 5.67 25.13 20.35
CA ASN A 80 6.62 24.12 19.94
C ASN A 80 5.93 22.87 19.43
N VAL A 81 6.62 22.23 18.47
CA VAL A 81 6.42 20.84 18.09
C VAL A 81 7.67 20.10 18.50
N MET A 82 7.53 19.06 19.32
CA MET A 82 8.66 18.32 19.88
C MET A 82 8.56 16.85 19.56
N GLY A 83 9.69 16.24 19.28
CA GLY A 83 9.86 14.79 19.20
C GLY A 83 11.18 14.38 19.86
N ARG A 84 11.14 13.26 20.59
CA ARG A 84 12.29 12.71 21.31
C ARG A 84 12.31 11.19 21.21
N ILE A 85 13.48 10.62 21.00
CA ILE A 85 13.73 9.18 21.05
C ILE A 85 14.85 8.91 22.06
N ASP A 86 14.54 8.10 23.06
CA ASP A 86 15.53 7.57 23.98
C ASP A 86 15.92 6.16 23.53
N PHE A 87 17.21 5.89 23.44
CA PHE A 87 17.71 4.60 22.96
C PHE A 87 19.00 4.20 23.65
N GLU A 88 19.25 2.90 23.67
CA GLU A 88 20.50 2.30 24.13
C GLU A 88 21.37 1.91 22.93
N HIS A 89 22.64 2.22 22.99
CA HIS A 89 23.65 1.78 22.03
C HIS A 89 24.99 1.60 22.72
N ASP A 90 25.65 0.44 22.52
CA ASP A 90 26.92 0.08 23.13
C ASP A 90 26.91 0.32 24.65
N ASN A 91 25.89 -0.21 25.34
CA ASN A 91 25.68 -0.09 26.79
C ASN A 91 25.63 1.37 27.30
N SER A 92 25.37 2.33 26.40
CA SER A 92 25.21 3.73 26.73
C SER A 92 23.82 4.20 26.39
N LEU A 93 23.23 5.01 27.23
CA LEU A 93 21.91 5.61 26.98
C LEU A 93 22.07 6.94 26.26
N TYR A 94 21.27 7.11 25.22
CA TYR A 94 21.21 8.30 24.39
C TYR A 94 19.80 8.85 24.34
N SER A 95 19.69 10.17 24.21
CA SER A 95 18.44 10.86 23.97
C SER A 95 18.61 11.83 22.81
N VAL A 96 17.93 11.60 21.71
CA VAL A 96 17.85 12.53 20.57
C VAL A 96 16.55 13.29 20.63
N MET A 97 16.62 14.61 20.47
CA MET A 97 15.45 15.48 20.53
C MET A 97 15.50 16.50 19.39
N ARG A 98 14.34 16.72 18.76
CA ARG A 98 14.12 17.77 17.78
C ARG A 98 12.92 18.61 18.21
N VAL A 99 13.10 19.93 18.15
CA VAL A 99 12.06 20.90 18.47
C VAL A 99 11.97 21.92 17.34
N ASN A 100 10.80 22.04 16.75
CA ASN A 100 10.49 23.15 15.84
C ASN A 100 9.63 24.16 16.56
N THR A 101 10.05 25.41 16.57
CA THR A 101 9.31 26.53 17.16
C THR A 101 8.55 27.28 16.07
N TYR A 102 7.27 27.48 16.27
CA TYR A 102 6.38 28.17 15.36
C TYR A 102 5.81 29.44 16.03
N LYS A 103 5.50 30.43 15.19
CA LYS A 103 4.77 31.62 15.59
C LYS A 103 3.44 31.66 14.86
N LYS A 104 2.34 31.81 15.60
CA LYS A 104 0.98 31.87 15.04
C LYS A 104 0.82 33.06 14.13
N GLY A 105 0.51 32.80 12.86
CA GLY A 105 0.13 33.81 11.86
C GLY A 105 -1.38 34.04 11.77
N LEU A 106 -1.81 34.80 10.78
CA LEU A 106 -3.25 35.02 10.50
C LEU A 106 -3.87 33.81 9.80
N ASP A 107 -3.20 33.28 8.77
CA ASP A 107 -3.70 32.16 7.97
C ASP A 107 -2.92 30.87 8.24
N ASP A 108 -1.64 30.98 8.58
CA ASP A 108 -0.73 29.86 8.82
C ASP A 108 0.35 30.24 9.84
N SER A 109 0.91 29.26 10.53
CA SER A 109 1.98 29.50 11.50
C SER A 109 3.35 29.31 10.85
N GLU A 110 4.24 30.27 11.07
CA GLU A 110 5.59 30.30 10.51
C GLU A 110 6.58 29.60 11.46
N LYS A 111 7.43 28.73 10.91
CA LYS A 111 8.55 28.12 11.63
C LYS A 111 9.64 29.17 11.84
N ILE A 112 9.92 29.53 13.09
CA ILE A 112 10.90 30.56 13.45
C ILE A 112 12.22 30.00 13.97
N ALA A 113 12.24 28.76 14.48
CA ALA A 113 13.46 28.11 14.97
C ALA A 113 13.39 26.59 14.88
N GLU A 114 14.57 25.96 14.85
CA GLU A 114 14.74 24.52 15.01
C GLU A 114 15.91 24.26 15.97
N ASP A 115 15.72 23.43 16.97
CA ASP A 115 16.79 22.86 17.80
C ASP A 115 16.85 21.36 17.60
N PHE A 116 18.06 20.86 17.37
CA PHE A 116 18.36 19.43 17.26
C PHE A 116 19.49 19.09 18.20
N SER A 117 19.24 18.20 19.15
CA SER A 117 20.18 17.83 20.17
C SER A 117 20.28 16.32 20.36
N LEU A 118 21.46 15.86 20.67
CA LEU A 118 21.76 14.51 21.14
C LEU A 118 22.42 14.63 22.50
N SER A 119 21.93 13.88 23.47
CA SER A 119 22.53 13.76 24.79
C SER A 119 22.92 12.32 25.05
N LYS A 120 24.01 12.12 25.75
CA LYS A 120 24.48 10.82 26.22
C LYS A 120 24.49 10.83 27.74
N MET A 121 24.09 9.73 28.37
CA MET A 121 24.18 9.55 29.82
C MET A 121 25.62 9.23 30.17
N ASP A 122 26.20 9.95 31.16
CA ASP A 122 27.51 9.67 31.68
C ASP A 122 27.46 8.62 32.82
N ASP A 123 28.63 8.23 33.32
CA ASP A 123 28.76 7.22 34.39
C ASP A 123 28.13 7.68 35.72
N ASP A 124 27.92 8.99 35.88
CA ASP A 124 27.25 9.61 37.05
C ASP A 124 25.73 9.72 36.88
N ASN A 125 25.16 9.10 35.83
CA ASN A 125 23.74 9.19 35.44
C ASN A 125 23.24 10.61 35.06
N ASN A 126 24.12 11.49 34.58
CA ASN A 126 23.75 12.80 34.09
C ASN A 126 23.71 12.84 32.56
N TRP A 127 22.70 13.49 32.00
CA TRP A 127 22.63 13.73 30.60
C TRP A 127 23.60 14.83 30.15
N ARG A 128 24.52 14.51 29.26
CA ARG A 128 25.44 15.48 28.64
C ARG A 128 25.15 15.63 27.16
N ARG A 129 25.01 16.88 26.74
CA ARG A 129 24.85 17.19 25.31
C ARG A 129 26.13 16.84 24.55
N VAL A 130 25.94 16.19 23.41
CA VAL A 130 27.03 15.71 22.56
C VAL A 130 27.29 16.73 21.45
N ASP A 131 28.57 16.99 21.16
CA ASP A 131 28.96 17.84 20.06
C ASP A 131 28.67 17.15 18.71
N ARG A 132 28.28 17.94 17.69
CA ARG A 132 27.98 17.48 16.33
C ARG A 132 26.96 16.32 16.30
N PRO A 133 25.76 16.52 16.86
CA PRO A 133 24.77 15.46 17.01
C PRO A 133 24.38 14.80 15.68
N ARG A 134 24.34 15.56 14.57
CA ARG A 134 23.98 15.04 13.23
C ARG A 134 25.01 14.05 12.69
N GLU A 135 26.31 14.32 12.87
CA GLU A 135 27.37 13.41 12.43
C GLU A 135 27.35 12.09 13.20
N ILE A 136 27.01 12.14 14.48
CA ILE A 136 26.93 10.95 15.33
C ILE A 136 25.71 10.12 14.97
N ILE A 137 24.54 10.76 14.81
CA ILE A 137 23.32 10.05 14.37
C ILE A 137 23.55 9.40 13.00
N GLU A 138 24.18 10.11 12.05
CA GLU A 138 24.51 9.56 10.72
C GLU A 138 25.45 8.35 10.79
N LYS A 139 26.38 8.31 11.76
CA LYS A 139 27.23 7.14 12.02
C LYS A 139 26.49 5.99 12.69
N LEU A 140 25.56 6.29 13.60
CA LEU A 140 24.79 5.28 14.34
C LEU A 140 23.71 4.67 13.48
N LEU A 141 23.01 5.49 12.73
CA LEU A 141 21.88 5.12 11.90
C LEU A 141 21.89 5.97 10.60
N PRO A 142 22.62 5.53 9.57
CA PRO A 142 22.77 6.29 8.34
C PRO A 142 21.43 6.60 7.66
N SER A 143 21.23 7.87 7.28
CA SER A 143 20.01 8.33 6.60
C SER A 143 19.73 7.59 5.29
N GLY A 144 20.80 7.19 4.57
CA GLY A 144 20.69 6.40 3.34
C GLY A 144 20.14 4.98 3.53
N LEU A 145 20.12 4.47 4.77
CA LEU A 145 19.51 3.19 5.13
C LEU A 145 18.19 3.34 5.90
N SER A 146 17.73 4.57 6.13
CA SER A 146 16.51 4.83 6.91
C SER A 146 15.28 4.12 6.35
N GLU A 147 15.18 4.01 5.02
CA GLU A 147 14.07 3.30 4.34
C GLU A 147 14.02 1.80 4.70
N TYR A 148 15.15 1.20 5.11
CA TYR A 148 15.23 -0.22 5.49
C TYR A 148 14.97 -0.45 6.99
N PHE A 149 15.20 0.55 7.83
CA PHE A 149 14.91 0.51 9.25
C PHE A 149 13.50 0.98 9.57
N PHE A 150 13.00 1.98 8.83
CA PHE A 150 11.66 2.55 8.94
C PHE A 150 10.85 2.19 7.70
N PHE A 151 10.37 0.97 7.69
CA PHE A 151 9.70 0.37 6.54
C PHE A 151 8.23 0.77 6.46
N ASP A 152 7.83 1.37 5.34
CA ASP A 152 6.44 1.57 4.97
C ASP A 152 6.00 0.49 3.99
N GLY A 153 5.13 -0.42 4.44
CA GLY A 153 4.68 -1.58 3.66
C GLY A 153 3.94 -1.25 2.37
N GLU A 154 3.36 -0.04 2.25
CA GLU A 154 2.64 0.37 1.05
C GLU A 154 3.56 1.04 0.01
N SER A 155 4.47 1.90 0.45
CA SER A 155 5.33 2.69 -0.46
C SER A 155 6.48 1.88 -1.01
N MET A 156 7.12 1.04 -0.22
CA MET A 156 8.31 0.29 -0.62
C MET A 156 8.01 -0.83 -1.62
N ILE A 157 6.82 -1.45 -1.52
CA ILE A 157 6.37 -2.43 -2.52
C ILE A 157 6.25 -1.76 -3.90
N ALA A 158 5.80 -0.50 -3.96
CA ALA A 158 5.77 0.28 -5.19
C ALA A 158 7.17 0.67 -5.67
N ASP A 159 8.06 1.03 -4.75
CA ASP A 159 9.40 1.53 -5.02
C ASP A 159 10.37 0.45 -5.55
N LEU A 160 10.32 -0.76 -5.00
CA LEU A 160 11.10 -1.89 -5.52
C LEU A 160 10.68 -2.31 -6.94
N ARG A 161 9.44 -2.02 -7.34
CA ARG A 161 8.96 -2.24 -8.73
C ARG A 161 9.51 -1.23 -9.74
N VAL A 162 9.80 -0.01 -9.30
CA VAL A 162 10.05 1.14 -10.22
C VAL A 162 11.54 1.53 -10.30
N LYS A 163 12.34 1.23 -9.29
CA LYS A 163 13.62 1.93 -9.06
C LYS A 163 14.91 1.22 -9.50
N GLY A 164 14.93 0.25 -10.38
CA GLY A 164 16.11 -0.44 -10.93
C GLY A 164 17.50 0.09 -10.53
N LYS A 165 18.06 1.03 -11.28
CA LYS A 165 19.45 1.52 -11.07
C LYS A 165 19.61 2.54 -9.94
N ASP A 166 18.62 3.41 -9.71
CA ASP A 166 18.77 4.49 -8.70
C ASP A 166 18.64 3.98 -7.27
N ALA A 167 17.76 2.99 -7.03
CA ALA A 167 17.65 2.33 -5.74
C ALA A 167 18.94 1.54 -5.41
N ALA A 168 19.48 0.80 -6.39
CA ALA A 168 20.75 0.10 -6.25
C ALA A 168 21.90 1.06 -5.92
N ASN A 169 21.97 2.22 -6.55
CA ASN A 169 22.99 3.25 -6.27
C ASN A 169 22.85 3.85 -4.87
N LYS A 170 21.63 4.11 -4.41
CA LYS A 170 21.39 4.59 -3.04
C LYS A 170 21.82 3.55 -2.00
N LEU A 171 21.38 2.30 -2.21
CA LEU A 171 21.78 1.21 -1.35
C LEU A 171 23.30 1.03 -1.34
N ARG A 172 23.95 1.01 -2.53
CA ARG A 172 25.39 0.90 -2.64
C ARG A 172 26.10 2.00 -1.83
N LYS A 173 25.70 3.25 -1.96
CA LYS A 173 26.29 4.35 -1.19
C LYS A 173 26.11 4.16 0.31
N ALA A 174 24.92 3.74 0.74
CA ALA A 174 24.64 3.52 2.14
C ALA A 174 25.45 2.34 2.71
N LEU A 175 25.55 1.22 1.99
CA LEU A 175 26.37 0.08 2.40
C LEU A 175 27.87 0.43 2.36
N TYR A 176 28.33 1.16 1.34
CA TYR A 176 29.72 1.62 1.30
C TYR A 176 30.07 2.48 2.50
N SER A 177 29.20 3.38 2.91
CA SER A 177 29.41 4.21 4.10
C SER A 177 29.43 3.39 5.39
N MET A 178 28.64 2.30 5.46
CA MET A 178 28.62 1.45 6.65
C MET A 178 29.82 0.53 6.78
N PHE A 179 30.38 0.10 5.66
CA PHE A 179 31.56 -0.79 5.62
C PHE A 179 32.86 -0.03 5.41
N ASP A 180 32.86 1.30 5.60
CA ASP A 180 33.99 2.20 5.35
C ASP A 180 34.60 2.09 3.94
N LEU A 181 33.83 1.54 2.99
CA LEU A 181 34.24 1.42 1.58
C LEU A 181 34.20 2.78 0.85
N ASP A 182 33.40 3.72 1.31
CA ASP A 182 33.35 5.11 0.86
C ASP A 182 34.67 5.82 1.13
N VAL A 183 35.39 5.49 2.20
CA VAL A 183 36.74 5.98 2.47
C VAL A 183 37.71 5.48 1.40
N ILE A 184 37.60 4.21 0.99
CA ILE A 184 38.43 3.63 -0.08
C ILE A 184 38.07 4.28 -1.42
N GLU A 185 36.78 4.42 -1.75
CA GLU A 185 36.28 5.10 -2.95
C GLU A 185 36.77 6.56 -2.99
N SER A 186 36.70 7.26 -1.86
CA SER A 186 37.19 8.63 -1.72
C SER A 186 38.71 8.71 -1.87
N ALA A 187 39.46 7.73 -1.31
CA ALA A 187 40.91 7.66 -1.47
C ALA A 187 41.31 7.47 -2.95
N ILE A 188 40.62 6.53 -3.65
CA ILE A 188 40.82 6.31 -5.09
C ILE A 188 40.54 7.61 -5.87
N SER A 189 39.45 8.30 -5.59
CA SER A 189 39.07 9.54 -6.26
C SER A 189 40.05 10.67 -5.97
N HIS A 190 40.61 10.73 -4.76
CA HIS A 190 41.59 11.74 -4.36
C HIS A 190 42.99 11.49 -4.92
N ILE A 191 43.46 10.23 -4.94
CA ILE A 191 44.65 9.83 -5.68
C ILE A 191 44.42 10.13 -7.16
N GLY A 192 43.34 9.70 -7.65
CA GLY A 192 42.57 10.13 -8.77
C GLY A 192 43.16 9.90 -10.14
N ARG A 193 42.57 10.59 -11.05
CA ARG A 193 42.84 10.56 -12.50
C ARG A 193 43.94 11.55 -12.80
N THR A 194 44.80 11.19 -13.73
CA THR A 194 45.90 12.05 -14.21
C THR A 194 45.42 13.29 -14.97
N ASP A 195 44.13 13.30 -15.37
CA ASP A 195 43.48 14.37 -16.12
C ASP A 195 42.93 15.53 -15.27
N LEU A 196 42.87 15.35 -13.93
CA LEU A 196 42.35 16.37 -13.01
C LEU A 196 43.45 17.02 -12.18
N LYS A 197 43.55 18.35 -12.25
CA LYS A 197 44.55 19.13 -11.48
C LYS A 197 44.41 19.05 -9.98
N THR A 198 43.23 18.70 -9.49
CA THR A 198 42.89 18.62 -8.06
C THR A 198 43.40 17.32 -7.42
N THR A 199 43.61 16.29 -8.20
CA THR A 199 44.06 14.97 -7.75
C THR A 199 45.57 14.91 -7.49
N VAL A 200 45.99 13.89 -6.69
CA VAL A 200 47.42 13.69 -6.38
C VAL A 200 48.20 13.38 -7.65
N LEU A 201 47.72 12.45 -8.50
CA LEU A 201 48.36 12.09 -9.75
C LEU A 201 48.45 13.28 -10.72
N GLY A 202 47.34 14.04 -10.87
CA GLY A 202 47.33 15.22 -11.69
C GLY A 202 48.36 16.26 -11.25
N LYS A 203 48.49 16.51 -9.94
CA LYS A 203 49.50 17.42 -9.38
C LYS A 203 50.93 16.93 -9.60
N LEU A 204 51.16 15.60 -9.44
CA LEU A 204 52.50 15.03 -9.69
C LEU A 204 52.89 15.16 -11.15
N TYR A 205 51.99 14.94 -12.08
CA TYR A 205 52.25 15.18 -13.52
C TYR A 205 52.52 16.63 -13.83
N LEU A 206 51.88 17.59 -13.19
CA LEU A 206 52.12 19.02 -13.33
C LEU A 206 53.48 19.44 -12.74
N ASN A 207 53.85 18.92 -11.55
CA ASN A 207 55.12 19.22 -10.87
C ASN A 207 56.33 18.69 -11.65
N LYS A 208 56.19 17.57 -12.36
CA LYS A 208 57.22 16.99 -13.22
C LYS A 208 57.70 17.99 -14.28
N GLY A 209 56.79 18.86 -14.76
CA GLY A 209 57.13 19.88 -15.74
C GLY A 209 57.89 21.10 -15.22
N ASN A 210 57.95 21.33 -13.91
CA ASN A 210 58.70 22.45 -13.33
C ASN A 210 60.23 22.21 -13.31
N ILE A 211 60.65 20.99 -13.58
CA ILE A 211 62.02 20.52 -13.34
C ILE A 211 62.90 20.62 -14.61
N SER A 212 62.33 20.84 -15.78
CA SER A 212 63.06 20.84 -17.05
C SER A 212 62.87 22.13 -17.86
N SER A 213 63.97 22.80 -18.16
CA SER A 213 64.07 24.12 -18.85
C SER A 213 64.16 24.08 -20.38
N GLY A 214 63.64 22.99 -21.01
CA GLY A 214 63.61 22.91 -22.49
C GLY A 214 62.29 23.42 -23.09
N GLY A 215 62.36 24.28 -24.11
CA GLY A 215 61.16 24.86 -24.75
C GLY A 215 60.10 23.84 -25.23
N GLN A 216 60.54 22.64 -25.64
CA GLN A 216 59.64 21.55 -26.05
C GLN A 216 58.86 20.97 -24.86
N ILE A 217 59.50 20.82 -23.72
CA ILE A 217 58.88 20.31 -22.49
C ILE A 217 57.85 21.31 -21.96
N ALA A 218 58.16 22.62 -22.02
CA ALA A 218 57.25 23.69 -21.65
C ALA A 218 55.98 23.69 -22.55
N ALA A 219 56.14 23.47 -23.86
CA ALA A 219 55.00 23.40 -24.80
C ALA A 219 54.09 22.15 -24.51
N VAL A 220 54.70 20.98 -24.30
CA VAL A 220 53.93 19.77 -23.97
C VAL A 220 53.21 19.90 -22.63
N ARG A 221 53.85 20.56 -21.63
CA ARG A 221 53.20 20.88 -20.35
C ARG A 221 51.97 21.76 -20.53
N THR A 222 52.09 22.85 -21.30
CA THR A 222 50.94 23.72 -21.58
C THR A 222 49.79 22.96 -22.27
N ASN A 223 50.15 22.04 -23.18
CA ASN A 223 49.14 21.16 -23.81
C ASN A 223 48.43 20.24 -22.79
N ILE A 224 49.18 19.67 -21.83
CA ILE A 224 48.62 18.85 -20.73
C ILE A 224 47.70 19.70 -19.87
N GLU A 225 48.14 20.91 -19.43
CA GLU A 225 47.31 21.80 -18.61
C GLU A 225 46.01 22.21 -19.32
N ASN A 226 46.10 22.55 -20.61
CA ASN A 226 44.92 22.91 -21.39
C ASN A 226 43.95 21.73 -21.56
N ALA A 227 44.47 20.52 -21.80
CA ALA A 227 43.65 19.33 -21.92
C ALA A 227 42.99 19.00 -20.61
N GLN A 228 43.66 19.10 -19.47
CA GLN A 228 43.11 18.90 -18.14
C GLN A 228 42.01 19.92 -17.80
N MET A 229 42.22 21.22 -18.07
CA MET A 229 41.21 22.26 -17.87
C MET A 229 39.97 22.01 -18.73
N LYS A 230 40.16 21.50 -19.95
CA LYS A 230 39.04 21.20 -20.84
C LYS A 230 38.25 19.99 -20.35
N LEU A 231 38.93 18.94 -19.88
CA LEU A 231 38.29 17.76 -19.29
C LEU A 231 37.47 18.10 -18.03
N GLU A 232 38.06 18.90 -17.12
CA GLU A 232 37.38 19.42 -15.93
C GLU A 232 36.11 20.21 -16.30
N SER A 233 36.22 21.14 -17.29
CA SER A 233 35.05 21.88 -17.78
C SER A 233 33.97 20.98 -18.42
N ILE A 234 34.35 19.87 -19.05
CA ILE A 234 33.40 18.91 -19.63
C ILE A 234 32.70 18.11 -18.49
N ASP A 235 33.49 17.67 -17.51
CA ASP A 235 32.94 16.93 -16.34
C ASP A 235 31.92 17.78 -15.56
N ASP A 236 32.24 19.07 -15.30
CA ASP A 236 31.33 20.02 -14.65
C ASP A 236 30.00 20.18 -15.43
N LYS A 237 30.12 20.28 -16.78
CA LYS A 237 28.91 20.36 -17.63
C LYS A 237 28.09 19.10 -17.62
N ILE A 238 28.74 17.94 -17.65
CA ILE A 238 28.05 16.65 -17.58
C ILE A 238 27.29 16.53 -16.22
N GLN A 239 27.98 16.90 -15.13
CA GLN A 239 27.36 16.87 -13.79
C GLN A 239 26.13 17.79 -13.69
N THR A 240 26.24 19.02 -14.28
CA THR A 240 25.11 19.96 -14.33
C THR A 240 23.91 19.36 -15.11
N LEU A 241 24.21 18.80 -16.31
CA LEU A 241 23.20 18.20 -17.16
C LEU A 241 22.56 16.93 -16.52
N GLU A 242 23.34 16.14 -15.78
CA GLU A 242 22.82 15.00 -15.02
C GLU A 242 21.88 15.45 -13.90
N ALA A 243 22.19 16.54 -13.21
CA ALA A 243 21.32 17.13 -12.21
C ALA A 243 20.00 17.64 -12.83
N GLU A 244 20.07 18.36 -13.97
CA GLU A 244 18.89 18.80 -14.72
C GLU A 244 18.06 17.61 -15.21
N LYS A 245 18.70 16.56 -15.73
CA LYS A 245 18.02 15.35 -16.17
C LYS A 245 17.25 14.71 -15.03
N LYS A 246 17.85 14.61 -13.85
CA LYS A 246 17.20 14.06 -12.65
C LYS A 246 15.99 14.89 -12.26
N GLU A 247 16.08 16.21 -12.25
CA GLU A 247 14.94 17.10 -11.96
C GLU A 247 13.78 16.85 -12.95
N ARG A 248 14.08 16.70 -14.26
CA ARG A 248 13.07 16.37 -15.27
C ARG A 248 12.47 14.98 -15.09
N GLN A 249 13.27 13.99 -14.70
CA GLN A 249 12.79 12.65 -14.39
C GLN A 249 11.84 12.65 -13.17
N ASP A 250 12.18 13.36 -12.10
CA ASP A 250 11.34 13.52 -10.92
C ASP A 250 10.03 14.25 -11.28
N LEU A 251 10.08 15.22 -12.18
CA LEU A 251 8.88 15.89 -12.71
C LEU A 251 7.99 14.92 -13.50
N VAL A 252 8.55 14.09 -14.37
CA VAL A 252 7.81 13.06 -15.13
C VAL A 252 7.14 12.08 -14.19
N LEU A 253 7.82 11.65 -13.13
CA LEU A 253 7.26 10.76 -12.10
C LEU A 253 6.07 11.41 -11.38
N LYS A 254 6.22 12.63 -10.88
CA LYS A 254 5.16 13.39 -10.20
C LYS A 254 3.93 13.56 -11.11
N ILE A 255 4.14 13.96 -12.36
CA ILE A 255 3.05 14.13 -13.33
C ILE A 255 2.40 12.77 -13.64
N SER A 256 3.17 11.70 -13.77
CA SER A 256 2.63 10.36 -14.05
C SER A 256 1.79 9.83 -12.88
N GLU A 257 2.17 10.11 -11.64
CA GLU A 257 1.38 9.81 -10.44
C GLU A 257 0.07 10.61 -10.42
N GLN A 258 0.11 11.88 -10.76
CA GLN A 258 -1.08 12.74 -10.88
C GLN A 258 -2.04 12.24 -11.97
N ILE A 259 -1.52 11.81 -13.11
CA ILE A 259 -2.31 11.21 -14.20
C ILE A 259 -2.88 9.85 -13.77
N GLY A 260 -2.09 9.00 -13.12
CA GLY A 260 -2.50 7.67 -12.65
C GLY A 260 -3.56 7.70 -11.55
N GLY A 261 -3.57 8.74 -10.71
CA GLY A 261 -4.58 8.97 -9.67
C GLY A 261 -5.81 9.73 -10.13
N SER A 262 -5.81 10.30 -11.35
CA SER A 262 -6.88 11.14 -11.88
C SER A 262 -7.55 10.45 -13.07
N LYS A 263 -8.88 10.32 -13.04
CA LYS A 263 -9.62 9.86 -14.23
C LYS A 263 -9.74 11.03 -15.22
N SER A 264 -9.58 10.75 -16.52
CA SER A 264 -9.79 11.77 -17.55
C SER A 264 -11.24 12.25 -17.59
N LYS A 265 -11.49 13.47 -18.03
CA LYS A 265 -12.86 13.97 -18.26
C LYS A 265 -13.68 13.01 -19.14
N ALA A 266 -13.05 12.42 -20.16
CA ALA A 266 -13.68 11.42 -21.02
C ALA A 266 -14.07 10.15 -20.26
N GLU A 267 -13.26 9.71 -19.28
CA GLU A 267 -13.57 8.55 -18.44
C GLU A 267 -14.69 8.85 -17.44
N TYR A 268 -14.71 10.07 -16.85
CA TYR A 268 -15.86 10.52 -16.03
C TYR A 268 -17.14 10.58 -16.84
N GLU A 269 -17.12 11.12 -18.07
CA GLU A 269 -18.26 11.12 -18.96
C GLU A 269 -18.74 9.71 -19.34
N ARG A 270 -17.80 8.80 -19.63
CA ARG A 270 -18.13 7.41 -19.96
C ARG A 270 -18.81 6.72 -18.78
N GLN A 271 -18.27 6.86 -17.58
CA GLN A 271 -18.85 6.28 -16.36
C GLN A 271 -20.22 6.89 -16.04
N ARG A 272 -20.36 8.22 -16.21
CA ARG A 272 -21.64 8.92 -16.05
C ARG A 272 -22.72 8.41 -17.01
N LYS A 273 -22.36 8.21 -18.28
CA LYS A 273 -23.27 7.61 -19.26
C LYS A 273 -23.70 6.19 -18.86
N LEU A 274 -22.76 5.40 -18.36
CA LEU A 274 -23.04 4.04 -17.88
C LEU A 274 -24.04 4.06 -16.72
N TYR A 275 -23.78 4.83 -15.67
CA TYR A 275 -24.68 4.91 -14.51
C TYR A 275 -26.06 5.50 -14.87
N LYS A 276 -26.14 6.49 -15.74
CA LYS A 276 -27.42 6.99 -16.25
C LYS A 276 -28.19 5.92 -17.00
N ALA A 277 -27.55 5.16 -17.88
CA ALA A 277 -28.19 4.06 -18.59
C ALA A 277 -28.68 2.95 -17.62
N GLN A 278 -27.91 2.59 -16.61
CA GLN A 278 -28.31 1.65 -15.57
C GLN A 278 -29.51 2.17 -14.76
N ARG A 279 -29.48 3.43 -14.35
CA ARG A 279 -30.60 4.10 -13.67
C ARG A 279 -31.89 3.99 -14.49
N ASP A 280 -31.81 4.31 -15.79
CA ASP A 280 -32.99 4.30 -16.69
C ASP A 280 -33.56 2.88 -16.85
N ILE A 281 -32.70 1.85 -16.83
CA ILE A 281 -33.11 0.44 -16.78
C ILE A 281 -33.84 0.14 -15.48
N PHE A 282 -33.29 0.52 -14.33
CA PHE A 282 -33.93 0.30 -13.04
C PHE A 282 -35.27 1.02 -12.91
N LEU A 283 -35.36 2.27 -13.35
CA LEU A 283 -36.65 3.03 -13.39
C LEU A 283 -37.66 2.36 -14.30
N LYS A 284 -37.24 1.86 -15.45
CA LYS A 284 -38.11 1.11 -16.35
C LYS A 284 -38.63 -0.18 -15.74
N ASN A 285 -37.74 -0.92 -15.05
CA ASN A 285 -38.11 -2.14 -14.33
C ASN A 285 -39.05 -1.85 -13.16
N ALA A 286 -38.84 -0.77 -12.41
CA ALA A 286 -39.74 -0.32 -11.36
C ALA A 286 -41.12 0.03 -11.93
N ALA A 287 -41.18 0.79 -13.03
CA ALA A 287 -42.45 1.13 -13.70
C ALA A 287 -43.17 -0.12 -14.20
N GLN A 288 -42.46 -1.09 -14.77
CA GLN A 288 -43.07 -2.35 -15.22
C GLN A 288 -43.57 -3.18 -14.01
N ALA A 289 -42.81 -3.25 -12.94
CA ALA A 289 -43.23 -3.93 -11.71
C ALA A 289 -44.47 -3.24 -11.09
N GLN A 290 -44.51 -1.91 -11.11
CA GLN A 290 -45.69 -1.12 -10.67
C GLN A 290 -46.90 -1.37 -11.51
N SER A 291 -46.78 -1.46 -12.85
CA SER A 291 -47.86 -1.84 -13.74
C SER A 291 -48.37 -3.25 -13.44
N ASN A 292 -47.45 -4.22 -13.31
CA ASN A 292 -47.79 -5.61 -12.99
C ASN A 292 -48.41 -5.73 -11.60
N PHE A 293 -48.02 -4.92 -10.63
CA PHE A 293 -48.68 -4.79 -9.34
C PHE A 293 -50.12 -4.32 -9.49
N GLY A 294 -50.34 -3.27 -10.25
CA GLY A 294 -51.70 -2.75 -10.56
C GLY A 294 -52.60 -3.83 -11.15
N ASP A 295 -52.10 -4.49 -12.20
CA ASP A 295 -52.84 -5.58 -12.86
C ASP A 295 -53.15 -6.73 -11.90
N ALA A 296 -52.18 -7.15 -11.11
CA ALA A 296 -52.35 -8.21 -10.11
C ALA A 296 -53.39 -7.84 -9.03
N VAL A 297 -53.41 -6.59 -8.58
CA VAL A 297 -54.42 -6.09 -7.64
C VAL A 297 -55.81 -6.07 -8.26
N VAL A 298 -55.95 -5.59 -9.48
CA VAL A 298 -57.22 -5.57 -10.21
C VAL A 298 -57.76 -7.00 -10.38
N ASP A 299 -56.93 -7.94 -10.79
CA ASP A 299 -57.30 -9.35 -10.97
C ASP A 299 -57.72 -10.03 -9.65
N MET A 300 -57.05 -9.70 -8.57
CA MET A 300 -57.28 -10.33 -7.24
C MET A 300 -58.40 -9.66 -6.45
N PHE A 301 -58.68 -8.37 -6.66
CA PHE A 301 -59.60 -7.60 -5.84
C PHE A 301 -61.01 -8.17 -5.80
N PRO A 302 -61.66 -8.63 -6.91
CA PRO A 302 -62.94 -9.29 -6.85
C PRO A 302 -62.96 -10.57 -6.04
N GLN A 303 -61.87 -11.37 -6.16
CA GLN A 303 -61.73 -12.62 -5.43
C GLN A 303 -61.55 -12.39 -3.92
N LEU A 304 -60.82 -11.38 -3.54
CA LEU A 304 -60.57 -10.99 -2.14
C LEU A 304 -61.87 -10.48 -1.49
N LEU A 305 -62.65 -9.64 -2.19
CA LEU A 305 -63.91 -9.09 -1.71
C LEU A 305 -64.94 -10.19 -1.37
N ILE A 306 -65.04 -11.23 -2.21
CA ILE A 306 -66.04 -12.28 -2.03
C ILE A 306 -65.51 -13.54 -1.38
N SER A 307 -64.18 -13.63 -1.11
CA SER A 307 -63.53 -14.81 -0.58
C SER A 307 -64.20 -15.31 0.73
N LYS A 308 -64.39 -14.39 1.67
CA LYS A 308 -65.06 -14.71 2.94
C LYS A 308 -66.51 -15.17 2.78
N ALA A 309 -67.25 -14.50 1.89
CA ALA A 309 -68.67 -14.89 1.59
C ALA A 309 -68.72 -16.29 0.93
N VAL A 310 -67.76 -16.59 0.05
CA VAL A 310 -67.64 -17.92 -0.57
C VAL A 310 -67.28 -19.00 0.45
N GLU A 311 -66.35 -18.72 1.35
CA GLU A 311 -65.96 -19.63 2.44
C GLU A 311 -67.12 -19.90 3.40
N ASP A 312 -67.82 -18.86 3.84
CA ASP A 312 -69.02 -18.95 4.67
C ASP A 312 -70.13 -19.74 3.99
N ALA A 313 -70.32 -19.49 2.66
CA ALA A 313 -71.28 -20.27 1.88
C ALA A 313 -70.87 -21.73 1.74
N LYS A 314 -69.61 -22.05 1.46
CA LYS A 314 -69.09 -23.42 1.42
C LYS A 314 -69.34 -24.15 2.73
N ALA A 315 -69.06 -23.53 3.89
CA ALA A 315 -69.25 -24.10 5.19
C ALA A 315 -70.75 -24.42 5.48
N LYS A 316 -71.62 -23.44 5.18
CA LYS A 316 -73.09 -23.63 5.39
C LYS A 316 -73.63 -24.69 4.48
N ILE A 317 -73.27 -24.75 3.23
CA ILE A 317 -73.71 -25.74 2.29
C ILE A 317 -73.19 -27.13 2.60
N HIS A 318 -71.95 -27.26 3.06
CA HIS A 318 -71.32 -28.50 3.46
C HIS A 318 -72.12 -29.16 4.65
N LEU A 319 -72.49 -28.35 5.63
CA LEU A 319 -73.26 -28.78 6.75
C LEU A 319 -74.66 -29.35 6.36
N GLN A 320 -75.29 -28.79 5.29
CA GLN A 320 -76.55 -29.30 4.76
C GLN A 320 -76.39 -30.57 3.94
N VAL A 321 -75.29 -30.69 3.17
CA VAL A 321 -75.00 -31.88 2.36
C VAL A 321 -74.69 -33.08 3.23
N GLU A 322 -74.01 -32.90 4.39
CA GLU A 322 -73.80 -34.02 5.35
C GLU A 322 -75.09 -34.57 5.90
N LYS A 323 -76.11 -33.72 6.09
CA LYS A 323 -77.44 -34.17 6.56
C LYS A 323 -78.21 -34.90 5.49
N THR A 324 -77.87 -34.74 4.21
CA THR A 324 -78.58 -35.28 3.04
C THR A 324 -77.75 -36.26 2.23
N ARG A 325 -76.78 -36.92 2.82
CA ARG A 325 -75.80 -37.76 2.13
C ARG A 325 -76.42 -39.02 1.56
N LEU A 326 -76.48 -39.06 0.24
CA LEU A 326 -76.88 -40.25 -0.49
C LEU A 326 -75.76 -41.30 -0.50
N PRO A 327 -76.11 -42.60 -0.27
CA PRO A 327 -75.15 -43.69 -0.44
C PRO A 327 -74.56 -43.69 -1.86
N ARG A 328 -73.25 -43.97 -1.94
CA ARG A 328 -72.54 -44.03 -3.26
C ARG A 328 -73.15 -45.18 -4.10
N GLY A 329 -73.46 -44.89 -5.34
CA GLY A 329 -74.03 -45.84 -6.30
C GLY A 329 -75.51 -45.81 -6.39
N LEU A 330 -76.21 -45.14 -5.50
CA LEU A 330 -77.66 -45.01 -5.54
C LEU A 330 -78.04 -44.02 -6.66
N ASN A 331 -78.79 -44.50 -7.62
CA ASN A 331 -79.25 -43.65 -8.76
C ASN A 331 -80.73 -43.92 -9.00
N LYS A 332 -81.41 -43.09 -9.75
CA LYS A 332 -82.82 -43.15 -10.03
C LYS A 332 -83.30 -44.50 -10.63
N ILE A 333 -82.42 -45.10 -11.44
CA ILE A 333 -82.71 -46.39 -12.11
C ILE A 333 -82.73 -47.49 -11.06
N LEU A 334 -81.70 -47.51 -10.21
CA LEU A 334 -81.61 -48.50 -9.13
C LEU A 334 -82.78 -48.36 -8.12
N ILE A 335 -83.10 -47.13 -7.74
CA ILE A 335 -84.22 -46.88 -6.81
C ILE A 335 -85.51 -47.32 -7.43
N ASN A 336 -85.81 -46.96 -8.71
CA ASN A 336 -87.03 -47.39 -9.34
C ASN A 336 -87.08 -48.91 -9.52
N TYR A 337 -85.96 -49.57 -9.73
CA TYR A 337 -85.91 -51.03 -9.81
C TYR A 337 -86.26 -51.65 -8.45
N LEU A 338 -85.64 -51.15 -7.35
CA LEU A 338 -85.93 -51.62 -6.00
C LEU A 338 -87.37 -51.34 -5.52
N LEU A 339 -88.04 -50.36 -6.05
CA LEU A 339 -89.39 -49.98 -5.75
C LEU A 339 -90.43 -50.64 -6.69
N SER A 340 -90.02 -51.39 -7.73
CA SER A 340 -90.91 -52.07 -8.62
C SER A 340 -91.67 -53.20 -7.90
N GLU A 341 -92.91 -53.45 -8.32
CA GLU A 341 -93.78 -54.48 -7.78
C GLU A 341 -93.20 -55.89 -7.97
N SER A 342 -92.28 -56.03 -8.93
CA SER A 342 -91.66 -57.34 -9.22
C SER A 342 -90.41 -57.62 -8.37
N THR A 343 -89.94 -56.65 -7.59
CA THR A 343 -88.64 -56.73 -6.84
C THR A 343 -88.97 -56.86 -5.34
N ASN A 344 -88.70 -58.03 -4.81
CA ASN A 344 -88.89 -58.35 -3.36
C ASN A 344 -87.60 -58.53 -2.60
N GLU A 345 -86.42 -58.33 -3.25
CA GLU A 345 -85.08 -58.48 -2.67
C GLU A 345 -84.24 -57.25 -2.98
N CYS A 346 -83.43 -56.85 -1.98
CA CYS A 346 -82.41 -55.80 -2.14
C CYS A 346 -81.25 -56.34 -2.96
N VAL A 347 -80.39 -55.43 -3.54
CA VAL A 347 -79.15 -55.76 -4.26
C VAL A 347 -78.21 -56.62 -3.41
N CYS A 348 -78.32 -56.60 -2.11
CA CYS A 348 -77.56 -57.41 -1.15
C CYS A 348 -78.17 -58.80 -0.88
N GLY A 349 -79.30 -59.13 -1.52
CA GLY A 349 -80.00 -60.40 -1.34
C GLY A 349 -80.95 -60.48 -0.17
N ASN A 350 -81.14 -59.42 0.60
CA ASN A 350 -82.14 -59.41 1.69
C ASN A 350 -83.53 -59.06 1.17
N PRO A 351 -84.57 -59.63 1.79
CA PRO A 351 -85.96 -59.30 1.38
C PRO A 351 -86.26 -57.82 1.70
N LEU A 352 -87.03 -57.20 0.78
CA LEU A 352 -87.47 -55.80 0.89
C LEU A 352 -88.97 -55.81 1.32
N TYR A 353 -89.21 -55.31 2.52
CA TYR A 353 -90.55 -55.09 3.06
C TYR A 353 -91.02 -53.64 2.76
N ASP A 354 -92.31 -53.39 3.01
CA ASP A 354 -92.87 -52.04 2.73
C ASP A 354 -92.17 -50.92 3.52
N ALA A 355 -91.64 -51.20 4.70
CA ALA A 355 -90.92 -50.20 5.47
C ALA A 355 -89.57 -49.81 4.81
N GLU A 356 -88.81 -50.79 4.30
CA GLU A 356 -87.54 -50.55 3.57
C GLU A 356 -87.86 -49.91 2.22
N LYS A 357 -88.88 -50.29 1.51
CA LYS A 357 -89.31 -49.67 0.27
C LYS A 357 -89.74 -48.21 0.48
N GLN A 358 -90.43 -47.92 1.58
CA GLN A 358 -90.78 -46.55 1.95
C GLN A 358 -89.52 -45.69 2.21
N HIS A 359 -88.56 -46.25 2.92
CA HIS A 359 -87.29 -45.56 3.15
C HIS A 359 -86.48 -45.38 1.88
N ILE A 360 -86.46 -46.36 0.98
CA ILE A 360 -85.82 -46.22 -0.33
C ILE A 360 -86.50 -45.14 -1.18
N LYS A 361 -87.80 -44.97 -1.09
CA LYS A 361 -88.61 -43.95 -1.79
C LYS A 361 -88.21 -42.54 -1.36
N GLU A 362 -87.88 -42.33 -0.10
CA GLU A 362 -87.40 -41.05 0.43
C GLU A 362 -86.07 -40.55 -0.29
N TYR A 363 -85.30 -41.52 -0.74
CA TYR A 363 -84.09 -41.14 -1.54
C TYR A 363 -84.45 -40.59 -2.91
N LEU A 364 -85.62 -40.72 -3.49
CA LEU A 364 -86.04 -40.11 -4.75
C LEU A 364 -86.06 -38.59 -4.68
N ASP A 365 -86.42 -38.02 -3.54
CA ASP A 365 -86.44 -36.59 -3.32
C ASP A 365 -85.09 -35.99 -3.11
N LEU A 366 -84.05 -36.84 -2.82
CA LEU A 366 -82.65 -36.44 -2.69
C LEU A 366 -81.85 -36.59 -3.99
N LEU A 367 -82.47 -37.15 -5.05
CA LEU A 367 -81.79 -37.29 -6.37
C LEU A 367 -81.89 -36.05 -7.26
N PRO A 368 -80.95 -35.86 -8.13
CA PRO A 368 -80.99 -34.77 -9.13
C PRO A 368 -82.26 -34.91 -10.02
N PRO A 369 -82.86 -33.82 -10.45
CA PRO A 369 -82.52 -32.40 -10.24
C PRO A 369 -83.08 -31.79 -8.96
N LYS A 370 -83.78 -32.59 -8.09
CA LYS A 370 -84.33 -32.11 -6.82
C LYS A 370 -83.31 -32.12 -5.67
N SER A 371 -82.18 -32.80 -5.86
CA SER A 371 -81.15 -32.90 -4.82
C SER A 371 -80.32 -31.65 -4.66
N PHE A 372 -80.18 -31.24 -3.44
CA PHE A 372 -79.25 -30.16 -3.06
C PHE A 372 -77.75 -30.49 -3.38
N ALA A 373 -77.48 -31.80 -3.49
CA ALA A 373 -76.12 -32.29 -3.78
C ALA A 373 -75.61 -31.87 -5.18
N SER A 374 -76.48 -31.74 -6.23
CA SER A 374 -76.12 -31.31 -7.53
C SER A 374 -75.73 -29.78 -7.53
N VAL A 375 -76.55 -29.01 -6.85
CA VAL A 375 -76.29 -27.54 -6.69
C VAL A 375 -74.98 -27.31 -5.92
N TYR A 376 -74.76 -28.17 -4.89
CA TYR A 376 -73.43 -28.11 -4.16
C TYR A 376 -72.26 -28.48 -5.04
N GLN A 377 -72.38 -29.53 -5.87
CA GLN A 377 -71.28 -29.93 -6.74
C GLN A 377 -70.98 -28.82 -7.79
N ASP A 378 -72.01 -28.24 -8.35
CA ASP A 378 -71.85 -27.14 -9.33
C ASP A 378 -71.30 -25.89 -8.66
N PHE A 379 -71.80 -25.54 -7.48
CA PHE A 379 -71.25 -24.45 -6.69
C PHE A 379 -69.80 -24.73 -6.26
N SER A 380 -69.52 -25.96 -5.74
CA SER A 380 -68.18 -26.34 -5.32
C SER A 380 -67.15 -26.32 -6.47
N ARG A 381 -67.63 -26.75 -7.67
CA ARG A 381 -66.80 -26.69 -8.88
C ARG A 381 -66.52 -25.24 -9.31
N ALA A 382 -67.56 -24.41 -9.37
CA ALA A 382 -67.43 -23.00 -9.67
C ALA A 382 -66.59 -22.25 -8.60
N ALA A 383 -66.84 -22.57 -7.33
CA ALA A 383 -66.15 -21.97 -6.18
C ALA A 383 -64.73 -22.53 -5.90
N LYS A 384 -64.31 -23.62 -6.57
CA LYS A 384 -63.00 -24.22 -6.39
C LYS A 384 -61.86 -23.26 -6.68
N ASN A 385 -62.06 -22.40 -7.67
CA ASN A 385 -61.08 -21.38 -8.06
C ASN A 385 -61.27 -20.05 -7.33
N TRP A 386 -62.27 -19.96 -6.44
CA TRP A 386 -62.57 -18.75 -5.70
C TRP A 386 -62.30 -19.03 -4.19
N GLY A 387 -61.44 -18.21 -3.60
CA GLY A 387 -61.12 -18.28 -2.17
C GLY A 387 -59.89 -19.12 -1.79
N SER A 388 -59.25 -19.83 -2.74
CA SER A 388 -58.05 -20.64 -2.42
C SER A 388 -56.84 -20.31 -3.27
N GLY A 389 -56.85 -19.18 -4.02
CA GLY A 389 -55.83 -18.93 -5.04
C GLY A 389 -55.35 -17.53 -5.18
N TYR A 390 -55.56 -16.62 -4.22
CA TYR A 390 -54.90 -15.33 -4.31
C TYR A 390 -53.51 -15.46 -3.68
N ASP A 391 -52.53 -15.25 -4.53
CA ASP A 391 -51.12 -15.28 -4.14
C ASP A 391 -50.67 -13.90 -3.65
N LEU A 392 -50.87 -13.64 -2.35
CA LEU A 392 -50.41 -12.38 -1.73
C LEU A 392 -48.88 -12.21 -1.87
N ASN A 393 -48.12 -13.31 -1.95
CA ASN A 393 -46.68 -13.26 -2.16
C ASN A 393 -46.35 -12.62 -3.53
N ARG A 394 -47.23 -12.79 -4.51
CA ARG A 394 -47.06 -12.15 -5.83
C ARG A 394 -47.15 -10.62 -5.75
N ILE A 395 -48.08 -10.10 -4.96
CA ILE A 395 -48.21 -8.66 -4.70
C ILE A 395 -47.00 -8.14 -3.92
N GLU A 396 -46.62 -8.85 -2.84
CA GLU A 396 -45.46 -8.52 -2.02
C GLU A 396 -44.16 -8.49 -2.84
N ASN A 397 -43.98 -9.46 -3.73
CA ASN A 397 -42.83 -9.50 -4.63
C ASN A 397 -42.80 -8.32 -5.60
N TYR A 398 -43.95 -7.89 -6.14
CA TYR A 398 -43.98 -6.71 -7.00
C TYR A 398 -43.66 -5.43 -6.23
N ILE A 399 -44.17 -5.29 -4.99
CA ILE A 399 -43.82 -4.14 -4.12
C ILE A 399 -42.32 -4.13 -3.88
N LYS A 400 -41.76 -5.28 -3.49
CA LYS A 400 -40.33 -5.42 -3.26
C LYS A 400 -39.51 -5.06 -4.50
N LEU A 401 -39.88 -5.56 -5.68
CA LEU A 401 -39.23 -5.20 -6.94
C LEU A 401 -39.28 -3.71 -7.24
N VAL A 402 -40.38 -3.02 -6.95
CA VAL A 402 -40.48 -1.56 -7.10
C VAL A 402 -39.54 -0.84 -6.17
N LEU A 403 -39.49 -1.24 -4.89
CA LEU A 403 -38.61 -0.63 -3.89
C LEU A 403 -37.14 -0.86 -4.23
N ASP A 404 -36.74 -2.11 -4.48
CA ASP A 404 -35.37 -2.49 -4.80
C ASP A 404 -34.86 -1.75 -6.07
N ASN A 405 -35.67 -1.69 -7.12
CA ASN A 405 -35.27 -0.98 -8.33
C ASN A 405 -35.20 0.56 -8.14
N ASN A 406 -36.07 1.15 -7.33
CA ASN A 406 -35.99 2.57 -7.01
C ASN A 406 -34.76 2.89 -6.16
N GLU A 407 -34.39 2.02 -5.20
CA GLU A 407 -33.17 2.14 -4.41
C GLU A 407 -31.93 2.08 -5.31
N GLN A 408 -31.83 1.09 -6.20
CA GLN A 408 -30.76 0.96 -7.18
C GLN A 408 -30.65 2.17 -8.13
N ALA A 409 -31.77 2.70 -8.55
CA ALA A 409 -31.81 3.92 -9.36
C ALA A 409 -31.26 5.13 -8.58
N SER A 410 -31.61 5.25 -7.30
CA SER A 410 -31.11 6.31 -6.41
C SER A 410 -29.60 6.19 -6.16
N GLU A 411 -29.10 4.96 -5.98
CA GLU A 411 -27.65 4.71 -5.88
C GLU A 411 -26.92 5.14 -7.15
N CYS A 412 -27.47 4.85 -8.33
CA CYS A 412 -26.89 5.31 -9.61
C CYS A 412 -26.84 6.85 -9.67
N ASP A 413 -27.87 7.56 -9.23
CA ASP A 413 -27.90 9.03 -9.20
C ASP A 413 -26.87 9.59 -8.20
N ASN A 414 -26.67 8.95 -7.06
CA ASN A 414 -25.62 9.33 -6.11
C ASN A 414 -24.22 9.17 -6.71
N ARG A 415 -23.98 8.05 -7.43
CA ARG A 415 -22.72 7.83 -8.15
C ARG A 415 -22.46 8.88 -9.22
N VAL A 416 -23.50 9.28 -9.95
CA VAL A 416 -23.38 10.37 -10.94
C VAL A 416 -22.96 11.68 -10.26
N ARG A 417 -23.57 12.02 -9.11
CA ARG A 417 -23.19 13.24 -8.35
C ARG A 417 -21.75 13.18 -7.84
N GLU A 418 -21.33 12.03 -7.28
CA GLU A 418 -19.94 11.83 -6.84
C GLU A 418 -18.96 12.04 -8.01
N LEU A 419 -19.27 11.50 -9.19
CA LEU A 419 -18.44 11.70 -10.39
C LEU A 419 -18.39 13.16 -10.83
N ASP A 420 -19.51 13.90 -10.74
CA ASP A 420 -19.56 15.33 -11.06
C ASP A 420 -18.70 16.16 -10.10
N GLU A 421 -18.67 15.80 -8.82
CA GLU A 421 -17.80 16.46 -7.84
C GLU A 421 -16.31 16.13 -8.02
N MET A 422 -16.01 14.87 -8.35
CA MET A 422 -14.64 14.43 -8.62
C MET A 422 -14.10 15.10 -9.90
N GLU A 423 -14.91 15.22 -10.95
CA GLU A 423 -14.53 15.91 -12.18
C GLU A 423 -14.19 17.38 -11.93
N LYS A 424 -14.97 18.09 -11.10
CA LYS A 424 -14.69 19.48 -10.72
C LYS A 424 -13.37 19.67 -9.98
N LYS A 425 -12.94 18.68 -9.22
CA LYS A 425 -11.69 18.68 -8.43
C LYS A 425 -10.49 18.11 -9.21
N SER A 426 -10.71 17.50 -10.36
CA SER A 426 -9.65 16.87 -11.15
C SER A 426 -8.88 17.93 -11.95
N PRO A 427 -7.54 17.95 -11.89
CA PRO A 427 -6.70 18.81 -12.72
C PRO A 427 -6.91 18.47 -14.20
N ASP A 428 -6.66 19.45 -15.08
CA ASP A 428 -6.78 19.23 -16.51
C ASP A 428 -5.68 18.28 -17.00
N ILE A 429 -6.06 17.04 -17.30
CA ILE A 429 -5.12 15.96 -17.67
C ILE A 429 -4.44 16.29 -19.00
N GLU A 430 -5.08 17.05 -19.89
CA GLU A 430 -4.46 17.44 -21.15
C GLU A 430 -3.22 18.29 -20.92
N ASP A 431 -3.26 19.25 -19.99
CA ASP A 431 -2.10 20.07 -19.63
C ASP A 431 -1.01 19.22 -18.97
N LEU A 432 -1.37 18.26 -18.11
CA LEU A 432 -0.41 17.34 -17.48
C LEU A 432 0.27 16.43 -18.52
N VAL A 433 -0.48 15.92 -19.50
CA VAL A 433 0.08 15.09 -20.58
C VAL A 433 1.03 15.90 -21.45
N VAL A 434 0.70 17.16 -21.74
CA VAL A 434 1.59 18.07 -22.51
C VAL A 434 2.86 18.35 -21.71
N ALA A 435 2.74 18.67 -20.42
CA ALA A 435 3.88 18.91 -19.53
C ALA A 435 4.80 17.69 -19.42
N ARG A 436 4.24 16.47 -19.30
CA ARG A 436 5.02 15.23 -19.30
C ARG A 436 5.78 15.01 -20.58
N ARG A 437 5.14 15.18 -21.74
CA ARG A 437 5.78 15.05 -23.05
C ARG A 437 6.92 16.05 -23.23
N GLN A 438 6.75 17.27 -22.74
CA GLN A 438 7.80 18.28 -22.78
C GLN A 438 8.99 17.86 -21.90
N ALA A 439 8.75 17.41 -20.68
CA ALA A 439 9.81 16.92 -19.79
C ALA A 439 10.53 15.69 -20.36
N GLU A 440 9.81 14.75 -20.98
CA GLU A 440 10.40 13.59 -21.69
C GLU A 440 11.27 14.03 -22.88
N ALA A 441 10.84 15.02 -23.65
CA ALA A 441 11.62 15.59 -24.76
C ALA A 441 12.87 16.30 -24.25
N ASP A 442 12.79 17.02 -23.12
CA ASP A 442 13.96 17.66 -22.48
C ASP A 442 14.97 16.60 -22.01
N ILE A 443 14.51 15.46 -21.42
CA ILE A 443 15.40 14.34 -21.04
C ILE A 443 16.16 13.82 -22.26
N ILE A 444 15.48 13.57 -23.37
CA ILE A 444 16.11 13.10 -24.62
C ILE A 444 17.16 14.11 -25.14
N ARG A 445 16.84 15.41 -25.06
CA ARG A 445 17.77 16.48 -25.47
C ARG A 445 18.99 16.51 -24.59
N ILE A 446 18.80 16.42 -23.26
CA ILE A 446 19.89 16.40 -22.28
C ILE A 446 20.76 15.16 -22.47
N ASP A 447 20.18 13.97 -22.67
CA ASP A 447 20.91 12.74 -22.96
C ASP A 447 21.80 12.86 -24.20
N LYS A 448 21.28 13.51 -25.25
CA LYS A 448 22.08 13.78 -26.46
C LYS A 448 23.26 14.67 -26.13
N GLN A 449 23.06 15.73 -25.36
CA GLN A 449 24.17 16.65 -24.96
C GLN A 449 25.21 15.93 -24.10
N ILE A 450 24.80 15.11 -23.15
CA ILE A 450 25.70 14.28 -22.32
C ILE A 450 26.51 13.33 -23.20
N ASN A 451 25.90 12.68 -24.19
CA ASN A 451 26.58 11.76 -25.10
C ASN A 451 27.60 12.51 -26.01
N GLU A 452 27.25 13.70 -26.48
CA GLU A 452 28.16 14.56 -27.27
C GLU A 452 29.37 15.00 -26.42
N LEU A 453 29.14 15.46 -25.19
CA LEU A 453 30.19 15.79 -24.24
C LEU A 453 31.02 14.56 -23.85
N GLY A 454 30.46 13.41 -23.67
CA GLY A 454 31.16 12.15 -23.41
C GLY A 454 32.08 11.75 -24.58
N THR A 455 31.66 12.02 -25.81
CA THR A 455 32.52 11.82 -27.01
C THR A 455 33.65 12.80 -27.04
N GLU A 456 33.40 14.09 -26.70
CA GLU A 456 34.42 15.11 -26.59
C GLU A 456 35.44 14.81 -25.49
N HIS A 457 34.92 14.35 -24.32
CA HIS A 457 35.73 13.89 -23.18
C HIS A 457 36.75 12.81 -23.62
N LYS A 458 36.26 11.74 -24.29
CA LYS A 458 37.12 10.66 -24.78
C LYS A 458 38.21 11.14 -25.73
N LYS A 459 37.92 12.10 -26.61
CA LYS A 459 38.93 12.70 -27.52
C LYS A 459 40.04 13.43 -26.73
N TYR A 460 39.65 14.24 -25.74
CA TYR A 460 40.62 14.95 -24.90
C TYR A 460 41.39 14.01 -23.98
N GLU A 461 40.77 12.92 -23.49
CA GLU A 461 41.47 11.91 -22.73
C GLU A 461 42.57 11.20 -23.55
N ILE A 462 42.25 10.80 -24.77
CA ILE A 462 43.24 10.20 -25.69
C ILE A 462 44.37 11.20 -26.00
N TYR A 463 44.03 12.46 -26.27
CA TYR A 463 44.98 13.52 -26.51
C TYR A 463 45.89 13.72 -25.30
N LEU A 464 45.34 13.82 -24.10
CA LEU A 464 46.09 13.98 -22.86
C LEU A 464 47.05 12.80 -22.64
N LYS A 465 46.58 11.55 -22.81
CA LYS A 465 47.47 10.36 -22.73
C LYS A 465 48.62 10.41 -23.71
N GLY A 466 48.39 10.90 -24.92
CA GLY A 466 49.44 11.10 -25.90
C GLY A 466 50.46 12.14 -25.46
N GLN A 467 50.02 13.30 -24.95
CA GLN A 467 50.90 14.36 -24.45
C GLN A 467 51.69 13.91 -23.21
N MET A 468 51.09 13.12 -22.32
CA MET A 468 51.75 12.55 -21.14
C MET A 468 52.88 11.60 -21.54
N LYS A 469 52.65 10.70 -22.52
CA LYS A 469 53.69 9.80 -23.03
C LYS A 469 54.88 10.58 -23.63
N GLU A 470 54.60 11.65 -24.40
CA GLU A 470 55.65 12.49 -24.98
C GLU A 470 56.40 13.25 -23.88
N PHE A 471 55.69 13.73 -22.88
CA PHE A 471 56.27 14.36 -21.71
C PHE A 471 57.20 13.42 -20.94
N ASP A 472 56.79 12.15 -20.74
CA ASP A 472 57.58 11.10 -20.11
C ASP A 472 58.85 10.79 -20.90
N ARG A 473 58.72 10.72 -22.23
CA ARG A 473 59.88 10.52 -23.12
C ARG A 473 60.92 11.62 -22.97
N LEU A 474 60.47 12.88 -22.99
CA LEU A 474 61.35 14.07 -22.91
C LEU A 474 61.97 14.27 -21.51
N THR A 475 61.35 13.74 -20.44
CA THR A 475 61.83 13.93 -19.05
C THR A 475 62.68 12.79 -18.53
N LYS A 476 62.77 11.64 -19.23
CA LYS A 476 63.62 10.50 -18.84
C LYS A 476 65.13 10.81 -18.80
N GLU A 477 65.54 11.90 -19.39
CA GLU A 477 66.95 12.31 -19.44
C GLU A 477 67.39 13.18 -18.24
N ASN A 478 66.51 13.38 -17.23
CA ASN A 478 66.80 14.26 -16.09
C ASN A 478 66.55 13.54 -14.73
N SER A 479 67.54 13.54 -13.82
CA SER A 479 67.56 12.82 -12.55
C SER A 479 66.43 13.26 -11.56
N GLU A 480 65.95 14.49 -11.61
CA GLU A 480 64.82 14.96 -10.82
C GLU A 480 63.48 14.47 -11.42
N GLY A 481 63.36 14.35 -12.74
CA GLY A 481 62.24 13.76 -13.42
C GLY A 481 62.04 12.28 -13.08
N GLU A 482 63.11 11.52 -12.89
CA GLU A 482 63.08 10.12 -12.44
C GLU A 482 62.43 9.97 -11.06
N LYS A 483 62.70 10.89 -10.12
CA LYS A 483 62.10 10.84 -8.77
C LYS A 483 60.58 11.02 -8.81
N VAL A 484 60.10 11.99 -9.63
CA VAL A 484 58.65 12.26 -9.79
C VAL A 484 57.97 11.10 -10.54
N LEU A 485 58.63 10.52 -11.56
CA LEU A 485 58.13 9.28 -12.20
C LEU A 485 57.98 8.12 -11.23
N HIS A 486 58.94 7.95 -10.33
CA HIS A 486 58.88 6.93 -9.30
C HIS A 486 57.69 7.18 -8.33
N GLN A 487 57.45 8.44 -7.93
CA GLN A 487 56.30 8.81 -7.11
C GLN A 487 54.99 8.55 -7.85
N ILE A 488 54.86 8.89 -9.12
CA ILE A 488 53.69 8.61 -9.95
C ILE A 488 53.41 7.11 -9.98
N ASN A 489 54.43 6.28 -10.28
CA ASN A 489 54.27 4.82 -10.33
C ASN A 489 53.84 4.23 -8.98
N ILE A 490 54.38 4.73 -7.86
CA ILE A 490 53.89 4.31 -6.52
C ILE A 490 52.42 4.68 -6.33
N MET A 491 52.00 5.88 -6.67
CA MET A 491 50.63 6.34 -6.51
C MET A 491 49.62 5.57 -7.42
N GLU A 492 50.07 5.24 -8.65
CA GLU A 492 49.26 4.38 -9.53
C GLU A 492 49.12 2.98 -8.97
N GLN A 493 50.17 2.38 -8.39
CA GLN A 493 50.08 1.08 -7.73
C GLN A 493 49.17 1.12 -6.47
N VAL A 494 49.25 2.20 -5.69
CA VAL A 494 48.40 2.41 -4.54
C VAL A 494 46.94 2.54 -4.97
N SER A 495 46.67 3.34 -6.01
CA SER A 495 45.32 3.50 -6.58
C SER A 495 44.75 2.15 -7.06
N LYS A 496 45.58 1.40 -7.79
CA LYS A 496 45.19 0.06 -8.27
C LYS A 496 44.91 -0.88 -7.11
N TYR A 497 45.76 -0.90 -6.08
CA TYR A 497 45.56 -1.73 -4.89
C TYR A 497 44.22 -1.43 -4.21
N TYR A 498 43.88 -0.14 -4.03
CA TYR A 498 42.58 0.24 -3.45
C TYR A 498 41.41 -0.12 -4.37
N ALA A 499 41.55 0.02 -5.71
CA ALA A 499 40.52 -0.37 -6.65
C ALA A 499 40.25 -1.87 -6.61
N ASP A 500 41.33 -2.70 -6.61
CA ASP A 500 41.22 -4.17 -6.51
C ASP A 500 40.57 -4.59 -5.16
N LYS A 501 40.91 -3.87 -4.07
CA LYS A 501 40.30 -4.08 -2.75
C LYS A 501 38.80 -3.73 -2.75
N LEU A 502 38.45 -2.60 -3.34
CA LEU A 502 37.04 -2.18 -3.42
C LEU A 502 36.20 -3.15 -4.25
N GLU A 503 36.72 -3.60 -5.39
CA GLU A 503 36.07 -4.58 -6.24
C GLU A 503 35.88 -5.92 -5.50
N THR A 504 36.94 -6.43 -4.85
CA THR A 504 36.88 -7.67 -4.07
C THR A 504 35.83 -7.58 -2.95
N ALA A 505 35.85 -6.49 -2.18
CA ALA A 505 34.88 -6.27 -1.11
C ALA A 505 33.45 -6.15 -1.65
N SER A 506 33.26 -5.44 -2.76
CA SER A 506 31.92 -5.31 -3.39
C SER A 506 31.36 -6.66 -3.83
N VAL A 507 32.20 -7.52 -4.41
CA VAL A 507 31.81 -8.88 -4.80
C VAL A 507 31.48 -9.73 -3.58
N GLU A 508 32.31 -9.69 -2.55
CA GLU A 508 32.11 -10.45 -1.32
C GLU A 508 30.83 -10.06 -0.61
N TYR A 509 30.58 -8.76 -0.44
CA TYR A 509 29.36 -8.25 0.20
C TYR A 509 28.12 -8.52 -0.64
N SER A 510 28.19 -8.44 -1.97
CA SER A 510 27.05 -8.75 -2.84
C SER A 510 26.68 -10.24 -2.79
N GLN A 511 27.67 -11.14 -2.79
CA GLN A 511 27.47 -12.60 -2.65
C GLN A 511 26.86 -12.97 -1.29
N ARG A 512 27.33 -12.30 -0.24
CA ARG A 512 26.80 -12.50 1.11
C ARG A 512 25.36 -12.04 1.21
N LEU A 513 25.04 -10.85 0.68
CA LEU A 513 23.67 -10.34 0.63
C LEU A 513 22.76 -11.27 -0.19
N GLU A 514 23.25 -11.79 -1.30
CA GLU A 514 22.55 -12.79 -2.13
C GLU A 514 22.19 -14.04 -1.31
N SER A 515 23.16 -14.60 -0.59
CA SER A 515 22.95 -15.78 0.26
C SER A 515 21.96 -15.49 1.39
N ASP A 516 22.09 -14.35 2.08
CA ASP A 516 21.21 -13.99 3.18
C ASP A 516 19.76 -13.76 2.71
N ILE A 517 19.55 -13.09 1.57
CA ILE A 517 18.22 -12.90 0.98
C ILE A 517 17.66 -14.27 0.52
N GLN A 518 18.48 -15.12 -0.11
CA GLN A 518 18.03 -16.44 -0.58
C GLN A 518 17.55 -17.32 0.58
N ASP A 519 18.28 -17.35 1.71
CA ASP A 519 17.91 -18.10 2.90
C ASP A 519 16.57 -17.60 3.48
N LEU A 520 16.38 -16.28 3.53
CA LEU A 520 15.16 -15.67 4.03
C LEU A 520 13.98 -15.95 3.09
N ILE A 521 14.15 -15.84 1.78
CA ILE A 521 13.12 -16.19 0.80
C ILE A 521 12.70 -17.65 0.94
N ASN A 522 13.66 -18.56 1.05
CA ASN A 522 13.39 -20.00 1.22
C ASN A 522 12.63 -20.31 2.51
N SER A 523 12.80 -19.48 3.55
CA SER A 523 12.08 -19.66 4.84
C SER A 523 10.70 -19.01 4.86
N MET A 524 10.42 -18.04 3.99
CA MET A 524 9.16 -17.29 3.96
C MET A 524 8.23 -17.68 2.81
N LEU A 525 8.78 -18.12 1.65
CA LEU A 525 7.98 -18.54 0.49
C LEU A 525 7.98 -20.06 0.31
N THR A 526 6.83 -20.61 -0.02
CA THR A 526 6.68 -22.02 -0.42
C THR A 526 7.10 -22.28 -1.88
N SER A 527 7.03 -21.23 -2.73
CA SER A 527 7.47 -21.30 -4.13
C SER A 527 8.98 -21.07 -4.23
N LYS A 528 9.67 -21.92 -5.00
CA LYS A 528 11.10 -21.74 -5.25
C LYS A 528 11.38 -20.46 -6.03
N ARG A 529 12.24 -19.61 -5.50
CA ARG A 529 12.73 -18.40 -6.14
C ARG A 529 14.25 -18.37 -6.05
N THR A 530 14.90 -17.84 -7.08
CA THR A 530 16.36 -17.67 -7.13
C THR A 530 16.68 -16.19 -7.04
N VAL A 531 17.57 -15.84 -6.13
CA VAL A 531 18.08 -14.49 -5.93
C VAL A 531 19.40 -14.36 -6.66
N SER A 532 19.66 -13.20 -7.24
CA SER A 532 20.99 -12.79 -7.70
C SER A 532 21.22 -11.33 -7.33
N VAL A 533 22.42 -11.04 -6.83
CA VAL A 533 22.84 -9.69 -6.43
C VAL A 533 24.09 -9.32 -7.21
N SER A 534 24.02 -8.21 -7.98
CA SER A 534 25.19 -7.72 -8.70
C SER A 534 26.19 -7.05 -7.75
N PRO A 535 27.47 -6.86 -8.17
CA PRO A 535 28.45 -6.11 -7.38
C PRO A 535 28.05 -4.66 -7.09
N GLU A 536 27.10 -4.11 -7.87
CA GLU A 536 26.50 -2.79 -7.64
C GLU A 536 25.28 -2.87 -6.69
N PHE A 537 25.03 -4.02 -6.05
CA PHE A 537 23.92 -4.30 -5.13
C PHE A 537 22.52 -4.22 -5.77
N ALA A 538 22.43 -4.42 -7.09
CA ALA A 538 21.14 -4.59 -7.74
C ALA A 538 20.62 -6.01 -7.52
N VAL A 539 19.47 -6.12 -6.84
CA VAL A 539 18.85 -7.42 -6.49
C VAL A 539 17.82 -7.81 -7.55
N ARG A 540 17.91 -9.05 -8.00
CA ARG A 540 16.99 -9.66 -8.95
C ARG A 540 16.48 -10.98 -8.37
N VAL A 541 15.16 -11.19 -8.41
CA VAL A 541 14.51 -12.41 -7.89
C VAL A 541 13.66 -13.03 -8.99
N THR A 542 13.98 -14.24 -9.40
CA THR A 542 13.33 -14.96 -10.50
C THR A 542 12.76 -16.30 -10.04
N ASP A 543 11.83 -16.84 -10.80
CA ASP A 543 11.37 -18.22 -10.64
C ASP A 543 12.26 -19.24 -11.38
N SER A 544 11.84 -20.50 -11.39
CA SER A 544 12.55 -21.59 -12.11
C SER A 544 12.56 -21.43 -13.64
N PHE A 545 11.76 -20.53 -14.19
CA PHE A 545 11.69 -20.19 -15.62
C PHE A 545 12.39 -18.86 -15.94
N ASN A 546 13.11 -18.29 -14.98
CA ASN A 546 13.78 -17.00 -15.08
C ASN A 546 12.80 -15.81 -15.29
N ASP A 547 11.54 -15.97 -14.84
CA ASP A 547 10.53 -14.93 -14.85
C ASP A 547 10.57 -14.13 -13.55
N GLU A 548 10.56 -12.80 -13.68
CA GLU A 548 10.54 -11.85 -12.56
C GLU A 548 9.13 -11.55 -12.03
N SER A 549 8.08 -12.07 -12.68
CA SER A 549 6.69 -11.81 -12.27
C SER A 549 6.38 -12.36 -10.88
N LYS A 550 5.69 -11.59 -10.08
CA LYS A 550 5.33 -11.91 -8.70
C LYS A 550 3.93 -11.40 -8.39
N SER A 551 3.18 -12.18 -7.59
CA SER A 551 1.96 -11.66 -6.96
C SER A 551 2.29 -10.55 -5.95
N GLU A 552 1.31 -9.74 -5.55
CA GLU A 552 1.53 -8.66 -4.55
C GLU A 552 2.05 -9.23 -3.22
N GLY A 553 1.50 -10.38 -2.78
CA GLY A 553 1.97 -11.05 -1.56
C GLY A 553 3.41 -11.56 -1.68
N GLN A 554 3.78 -12.18 -2.81
CA GLN A 554 5.16 -12.60 -3.06
C GLN A 554 6.12 -11.41 -3.10
N PHE A 555 5.66 -10.29 -3.63
CA PHE A 555 6.46 -9.07 -3.66
C PHE A 555 6.73 -8.53 -2.25
N ALA A 556 5.72 -8.54 -1.38
CA ALA A 556 5.87 -8.16 0.02
C ALA A 556 6.86 -9.06 0.75
N VAL A 557 6.79 -10.39 0.56
CA VAL A 557 7.75 -11.33 1.15
C VAL A 557 9.17 -11.09 0.66
N VAL A 558 9.37 -10.83 -0.64
CA VAL A 558 10.68 -10.48 -1.20
C VAL A 558 11.22 -9.19 -0.59
N SER A 559 10.36 -8.20 -0.32
CA SER A 559 10.76 -6.96 0.36
C SER A 559 11.24 -7.22 1.78
N PHE A 560 10.55 -8.08 2.55
CA PHE A 560 11.01 -8.50 3.87
C PHE A 560 12.33 -9.25 3.82
N ALA A 561 12.50 -10.17 2.86
CA ALA A 561 13.75 -10.90 2.69
C ALA A 561 14.92 -9.97 2.34
N TYR A 562 14.66 -8.94 1.53
CA TYR A 562 15.63 -7.94 1.15
C TYR A 562 16.10 -7.10 2.36
N ILE A 563 15.14 -6.59 3.14
CA ILE A 563 15.43 -5.85 4.38
C ILE A 563 16.18 -6.74 5.37
N GLY A 564 15.66 -7.96 5.57
CA GLY A 564 16.26 -8.93 6.47
C GLY A 564 17.68 -9.30 6.07
N GLY A 565 17.96 -9.47 4.78
CA GLY A 565 19.30 -9.72 4.23
C GLY A 565 20.26 -8.58 4.53
N ILE A 566 19.84 -7.32 4.32
CA ILE A 566 20.64 -6.14 4.67
C ILE A 566 20.93 -6.11 6.17
N LEU A 567 19.89 -6.24 7.01
CA LEU A 567 20.06 -6.19 8.47
C LEU A 567 20.96 -7.33 9.00
N LYS A 568 20.81 -8.54 8.45
CA LYS A 568 21.64 -9.70 8.83
C LYS A 568 23.10 -9.50 8.40
N MET A 569 23.33 -8.98 7.21
CA MET A 569 24.67 -8.64 6.73
C MET A 569 25.34 -7.59 7.64
N LEU A 570 24.62 -6.56 8.05
CA LEU A 570 25.12 -5.52 8.96
C LEU A 570 25.47 -6.07 10.37
N GLN A 571 24.73 -7.06 10.86
CA GLN A 571 24.97 -7.66 12.17
C GLN A 571 26.16 -8.63 12.18
N SER A 572 26.54 -9.17 11.05
CA SER A 572 27.53 -10.22 10.94
C SER A 572 28.98 -9.73 10.76
N GLU A 573 29.18 -8.42 10.58
CA GLU A 573 30.52 -7.83 10.52
C GLU A 573 31.11 -7.64 11.94
N GLU A 574 32.35 -8.12 12.18
CA GLU A 574 33.01 -8.00 13.47
C GLU A 574 33.16 -6.54 13.94
N SER A 575 33.39 -5.61 13.02
CA SER A 575 33.44 -4.16 13.29
C SER A 575 32.07 -3.54 13.58
N LEU A 576 30.98 -4.21 13.16
CA LEU A 576 29.60 -3.77 13.29
C LEU A 576 28.77 -4.70 14.19
N SER A 577 29.33 -5.82 14.65
CA SER A 577 28.63 -6.88 15.39
C SER A 577 27.95 -6.41 16.68
N ALA A 578 28.36 -5.27 17.22
CA ALA A 578 27.67 -4.60 18.33
C ALA A 578 26.49 -3.71 17.89
N LYS A 579 26.30 -3.47 16.57
CA LYS A 579 25.27 -2.58 16.07
C LYS A 579 23.97 -3.32 15.80
N GLU A 580 23.14 -3.43 16.81
CA GLU A 580 21.76 -3.86 16.66
C GLU A 580 20.90 -2.69 16.14
N TYR A 581 20.09 -2.94 15.12
CA TYR A 581 19.20 -1.93 14.54
C TYR A 581 17.74 -2.25 14.83
N PRO A 582 16.92 -1.25 15.21
CA PRO A 582 15.49 -1.44 15.35
C PRO A 582 14.84 -1.55 13.96
N LEU A 583 13.80 -2.34 13.84
CA LEU A 583 12.94 -2.43 12.67
C LEU A 583 11.57 -1.85 13.01
N VAL A 584 11.21 -0.77 12.33
CA VAL A 584 9.92 -0.07 12.51
C VAL A 584 9.10 -0.29 11.25
N LEU A 585 7.93 -0.91 11.40
CA LEU A 585 7.11 -1.38 10.29
C LEU A 585 5.73 -0.69 10.32
N ASP A 586 5.34 -0.02 9.23
CA ASP A 586 3.98 0.52 9.06
C ASP A 586 3.17 -0.36 8.11
N GLY A 587 2.11 -1.00 8.61
CA GLY A 587 1.16 -1.81 7.86
C GLY A 587 1.74 -2.97 7.03
N PRO A 588 2.77 -3.70 7.51
CA PRO A 588 3.59 -4.56 6.67
C PRO A 588 2.86 -5.80 6.17
N PHE A 589 1.78 -6.22 6.82
CA PHE A 589 1.07 -7.47 6.53
C PHE A 589 -0.18 -7.31 5.66
N SER A 590 -0.50 -6.09 5.22
CA SER A 590 -1.75 -5.78 4.51
C SER A 590 -1.93 -6.52 3.18
N LYS A 591 -0.82 -6.98 2.57
CA LYS A 591 -0.80 -7.66 1.26
C LYS A 591 -0.48 -9.16 1.36
N LEU A 592 -0.23 -9.68 2.57
CA LEU A 592 0.12 -11.06 2.81
C LEU A 592 -1.12 -11.90 3.10
N ASP A 593 -1.15 -13.11 2.53
CA ASP A 593 -2.10 -14.14 2.96
C ASP A 593 -1.75 -14.68 4.37
N PRO A 594 -2.65 -15.40 5.04
CA PRO A 594 -2.42 -15.88 6.42
C PRO A 594 -1.16 -16.72 6.58
N ASP A 595 -0.85 -17.61 5.61
CA ASP A 595 0.31 -18.50 5.66
C ASP A 595 1.62 -17.71 5.48
N GLN A 596 1.65 -16.78 4.53
CA GLN A 596 2.79 -15.89 4.31
C GLN A 596 3.04 -15.00 5.52
N ARG A 597 1.95 -14.47 6.14
CA ARG A 597 2.01 -13.64 7.34
C ARG A 597 2.69 -14.39 8.49
N GLN A 598 2.26 -15.63 8.74
CA GLN A 598 2.85 -16.47 9.78
C GLN A 598 4.33 -16.77 9.50
N ASN A 599 4.68 -17.08 8.25
CA ASN A 599 6.06 -17.35 7.87
C ASN A 599 6.96 -16.12 8.08
N VAL A 600 6.50 -14.93 7.69
CA VAL A 600 7.25 -13.67 7.87
C VAL A 600 7.45 -13.38 9.36
N VAL A 601 6.40 -13.51 10.18
CA VAL A 601 6.47 -13.27 11.64
C VAL A 601 7.47 -14.20 12.32
N ASN A 602 7.55 -15.47 11.92
CA ASN A 602 8.49 -16.43 12.47
C ASN A 602 9.96 -16.14 12.10
N VAL A 603 10.18 -15.36 11.06
CA VAL A 603 11.52 -15.05 10.53
C VAL A 603 12.03 -13.67 10.99
N ILE A 604 11.15 -12.68 11.19
CA ILE A 604 11.54 -11.33 11.62
C ILE A 604 12.49 -11.31 12.83
N PRO A 605 12.28 -12.07 13.92
CA PRO A 605 13.18 -12.05 15.08
C PRO A 605 14.61 -12.53 14.77
N LYS A 606 14.82 -13.20 13.64
CA LYS A 606 16.15 -13.70 13.24
C LYS A 606 17.07 -12.60 12.70
N PHE A 607 16.50 -11.50 12.25
CA PHE A 607 17.26 -10.39 11.67
C PHE A 607 16.96 -9.02 12.31
N ALA A 608 15.98 -8.94 13.19
CA ALA A 608 15.63 -7.70 13.88
C ALA A 608 15.48 -7.95 15.38
N PRO A 609 16.47 -7.56 16.18
CA PRO A 609 16.48 -7.76 17.63
C PRO A 609 15.45 -6.90 18.35
N GLN A 610 14.94 -5.86 17.72
CA GLN A 610 13.81 -5.05 18.17
C GLN A 610 12.87 -4.75 17.01
N VAL A 611 11.57 -4.97 17.21
CA VAL A 611 10.52 -4.70 16.24
C VAL A 611 9.46 -3.80 16.84
N ILE A 612 9.18 -2.69 16.16
CA ILE A 612 8.07 -1.77 16.46
C ILE A 612 7.12 -1.84 15.27
N LEU A 613 5.89 -2.28 15.50
CA LEU A 613 4.94 -2.62 14.46
C LEU A 613 3.66 -1.80 14.57
N PHE A 614 3.35 -1.03 13.53
CA PHE A 614 2.08 -0.35 13.38
C PHE A 614 1.10 -1.23 12.58
N SER A 615 -0.07 -1.50 13.13
CA SER A 615 -1.09 -2.35 12.48
C SER A 615 -2.50 -1.79 12.64
N LYS A 616 -3.32 -2.02 11.64
CA LYS A 616 -4.79 -1.85 11.70
C LYS A 616 -5.50 -3.15 12.06
N ASP A 617 -4.85 -4.27 11.76
CA ASP A 617 -5.42 -5.62 11.93
C ASP A 617 -5.04 -6.16 13.30
N ASP A 618 -5.90 -6.98 13.86
CA ASP A 618 -5.58 -7.78 15.04
C ASP A 618 -4.50 -8.80 14.69
N LEU A 619 -3.42 -8.79 15.45
CA LEU A 619 -2.27 -9.66 15.24
C LEU A 619 -2.09 -10.69 16.36
N HIS A 620 -3.08 -10.85 17.26
CA HIS A 620 -3.02 -11.83 18.35
C HIS A 620 -3.00 -13.28 17.83
N ASP A 621 -3.61 -13.53 16.67
CA ASP A 621 -3.58 -14.84 16.02
C ASP A 621 -2.24 -15.14 15.34
N VAL A 622 -1.43 -14.11 15.11
CA VAL A 622 -0.16 -14.19 14.36
C VAL A 622 1.04 -14.23 15.29
N PHE A 623 1.03 -13.42 16.35
CA PHE A 623 2.06 -13.40 17.39
C PHE A 623 1.56 -14.15 18.64
N THR A 624 2.43 -14.99 19.22
CA THR A 624 2.15 -15.55 20.52
C THR A 624 2.35 -14.50 21.63
N GLU A 625 1.65 -14.65 22.77
CA GLU A 625 1.79 -13.74 23.91
C GLU A 625 3.23 -13.53 24.37
N ASN A 626 4.08 -14.57 24.25
CA ASN A 626 5.50 -14.49 24.60
C ASN A 626 6.32 -13.64 23.63
N GLN A 627 5.84 -13.39 22.42
CA GLN A 627 6.51 -12.56 21.41
C GLN A 627 6.11 -11.07 21.52
N ILE A 628 5.03 -10.78 22.23
CA ILE A 628 4.55 -9.40 22.43
C ILE A 628 5.08 -8.87 23.75
N GLY A 629 5.76 -7.72 23.72
CA GLY A 629 6.31 -7.08 24.91
C GLY A 629 5.50 -5.88 25.38
N ARG A 630 5.05 -5.05 24.44
CA ARG A 630 4.24 -3.85 24.68
C ARG A 630 3.16 -3.71 23.65
N VAL A 631 2.01 -3.23 24.08
CA VAL A 631 0.88 -2.92 23.21
C VAL A 631 0.41 -1.50 23.48
N TRP A 632 0.19 -0.75 22.40
CA TRP A 632 -0.33 0.60 22.42
C TRP A 632 -1.48 0.73 21.42
N THR A 633 -2.46 1.56 21.72
CA THR A 633 -3.57 1.88 20.81
C THR A 633 -3.62 3.37 20.55
N ILE A 634 -3.73 3.74 19.28
CA ILE A 634 -4.00 5.11 18.86
C ILE A 634 -5.52 5.31 18.91
N VAL A 635 -5.96 6.27 19.70
CA VAL A 635 -7.36 6.68 19.81
C VAL A 635 -7.51 8.04 19.18
N SER A 636 -8.27 8.11 18.08
CA SER A 636 -8.53 9.37 17.37
C SER A 636 -9.94 9.88 17.61
N ASN A 637 -10.08 11.19 17.55
CA ASN A 637 -11.36 11.88 17.42
C ASN A 637 -11.39 12.55 16.05
N GLU A 638 -12.10 11.92 15.10
CA GLU A 638 -12.17 12.37 13.71
C GLU A 638 -12.75 13.79 13.58
N GLU A 639 -13.75 14.15 14.40
CA GLU A 639 -14.39 15.49 14.35
C GLU A 639 -13.40 16.60 14.71
N LYS A 640 -12.48 16.35 15.65
CA LYS A 640 -11.50 17.31 16.12
C LYS A 640 -10.13 17.16 15.46
N ASN A 641 -9.93 16.14 14.65
CA ASN A 641 -8.62 15.76 14.09
C ASN A 641 -7.52 15.67 15.16
N VAL A 642 -7.83 15.05 16.30
CA VAL A 642 -6.93 14.89 17.43
C VAL A 642 -6.81 13.41 17.75
N ALA A 643 -5.57 12.93 17.90
CA ALA A 643 -5.25 11.58 18.32
C ALA A 643 -4.41 11.58 19.60
N ARG A 644 -4.50 10.48 20.34
CA ARG A 644 -3.67 10.19 21.50
C ARG A 644 -3.26 8.72 21.50
N VAL A 645 -2.22 8.39 22.25
CA VAL A 645 -1.79 7.01 22.44
C VAL A 645 -2.15 6.55 23.84
N GLU A 646 -2.65 5.32 23.96
CA GLU A 646 -3.00 4.70 25.23
C GLU A 646 -2.35 3.32 25.31
N GLU A 647 -1.80 2.95 26.48
CA GLU A 647 -1.19 1.64 26.67
C GLU A 647 -2.27 0.58 26.79
N GLY A 648 -2.11 -0.53 26.06
CA GLY A 648 -3.02 -1.66 26.05
C GLY A 648 -3.82 -1.76 24.76
N TYR A 649 -4.61 -2.83 24.72
CA TYR A 649 -5.49 -3.17 23.59
C TYR A 649 -6.89 -2.69 23.89
N LEU A 650 -7.34 -1.66 23.16
CA LEU A 650 -8.64 -1.00 23.38
C LEU A 650 -9.72 -1.40 22.36
N TRP A 651 -9.56 -2.53 21.69
CA TRP A 651 -10.57 -3.02 20.74
C TRP A 651 -11.61 -3.84 21.48
N ASN A 652 -12.85 -3.37 21.50
CA ASN A 652 -14.04 -4.14 21.89
C ASN A 652 -14.73 -4.70 20.66
#